data_abb50178a8a1bf843bf200d6bb90da83
#
_entry.id   abb50178a8a1bf843bf200d6bb90da83
#
_cell.length_a   1.000
_cell.length_b   1.000
_cell.length_c   1.000
_cell.angle_alpha   90.00
_cell.angle_beta   90.00
_cell.angle_gamma   90.00
#
_symmetry.space_group_name_H-M   'P 1'
#
loop_
_entity.id
_entity.type
_entity.pdbx_description
1 polymer ?
#
loop_
_entity_poly.entity_id
_entity_poly.type
_entity_poly.pdbx_seq_one_letter_code
_entity_poly.pdbx_strand_id
1 'polypeptide(L)'
;MIIKERESTHVYRQKRLFTKEELEAREVLCVHEQPAYCNAACPLKLDTKAMVAAIAEGDFTKARALYEKITPFPHILAAGCEAPCEGKCKLCSLGEGIAIRELESAAVRYGEASKKRGLLRKKTKKAVLYGMDLFTLFLAGELAKKMYPVTVYCPQENYAAVMAICAGALPEDVQTSSAEVLAKMDIKFEWNADPANAFAETALKYDLVCASYEVANQVHPGLEIDETVMVCREKKLITGKTEGVLGAAFGAKKAALSADRLAQNLDPSNTRGEEGSVETRLYTNLESVKPSSRIPCDTEASAAAEAQRCIQCHCDECIKGCAYLQHYNKFPRVLTREIYNNVSIIMGDHMMNKPINACALCGQCSVLCPNGYDMAEICHLARQNMVFTGKMPLAPHEFALMDMLFSNGEAFLCRKQPGYETCKYVFFPGCQATAIAPATVRAAYLDLCSRLEGGVALMLGCCGAVSDWAGRYEMHEDTVKFLNEKMAELGNPTIIAGCPTCKKELSAHENVEIRGIWEVLEEIGLPEKAKRLDKPIAIHDACGARGDHRTQESIRRIAESLGCQVQETEYEGDQSPCCGYGGLTQFTNREMAKKMTDKCLERSDLPYLSYCMACRDRFAREGRESMHLLELVYGTSADHCPDISEKRFNRLSLRNELLKEIWKEEVDEVDLGFTIEYTPEAIAMMDDRMILKTDVIRVLQNLKETGEAIFDGDSGLCVTRARLGNVTFWVKYTETETGFMVHRAYSHRMNVQTR
;
A
#
# COMPACT_ATOMS: atom_id res chain seq x y z
N MET A 1 -9.26 35.79 -8.20
CA MET A 1 -8.91 35.34 -6.84
C MET A 1 -7.53 34.70 -6.93
N ILE A 2 -6.57 35.02 -6.05
CA ILE A 2 -5.20 34.48 -6.08
C ILE A 2 -5.05 33.62 -4.83
N ILE A 3 -4.64 32.35 -5.02
CA ILE A 3 -4.24 31.51 -3.89
C ILE A 3 -2.90 32.07 -3.41
N LYS A 4 -2.90 32.69 -2.24
CA LYS A 4 -1.67 33.17 -1.61
C LYS A 4 -0.87 31.98 -1.10
N GLU A 5 0.32 31.78 -1.64
CA GLU A 5 1.32 30.95 -0.96
C GLU A 5 1.79 31.71 0.29
N ARG A 6 1.89 31.02 1.40
CA ARG A 6 2.44 31.60 2.63
C ARG A 6 3.86 32.05 2.33
N GLU A 7 4.18 33.33 2.49
CA GLU A 7 5.55 33.77 2.52
C GLU A 7 6.27 32.98 3.61
N SER A 8 7.34 32.29 3.23
CA SER A 8 8.10 31.46 4.16
C SER A 8 8.72 32.41 5.22
N THR A 9 8.05 32.56 6.34
CA THR A 9 8.69 33.15 7.51
C THR A 9 9.80 32.19 7.91
N HIS A 10 11.03 32.66 7.84
CA HIS A 10 12.30 31.95 8.01
C HIS A 10 12.53 31.35 9.41
N VAL A 11 11.58 30.59 9.91
CA VAL A 11 11.81 29.75 11.07
C VAL A 11 11.71 28.32 10.58
N TYR A 12 12.85 27.74 10.19
CA TYR A 12 13.03 26.32 9.93
C TYR A 12 12.76 25.48 11.19
N ARG A 13 11.55 25.49 11.68
CA ARG A 13 11.07 24.46 12.57
C ARG A 13 10.74 23.25 11.69
N GLN A 14 11.68 22.29 11.64
CA GLN A 14 11.38 20.96 11.11
C GLN A 14 10.20 20.38 11.89
N LYS A 15 9.00 20.57 11.37
CA LYS A 15 7.88 19.77 11.85
C LYS A 15 8.05 18.39 11.23
N ARG A 16 8.49 17.43 12.03
CA ARG A 16 8.51 16.03 11.61
C ARG A 16 7.08 15.58 11.31
N LEU A 17 6.94 14.69 10.33
CA LEU A 17 5.64 14.11 9.98
C LEU A 17 5.01 13.43 11.21
N PHE A 18 5.82 12.63 11.91
CA PHE A 18 5.53 11.96 13.18
C PHE A 18 6.86 11.63 13.88
N THR A 19 6.79 11.22 15.14
CA THR A 19 7.98 10.82 15.93
C THR A 19 8.55 9.49 15.42
N LYS A 20 9.75 9.15 15.89
CA LYS A 20 10.36 7.86 15.56
C LYS A 20 9.53 6.69 16.12
N GLU A 21 9.01 6.84 17.32
CA GLU A 21 8.17 5.86 18.01
C GLU A 21 6.85 5.65 17.25
N GLU A 22 6.22 6.72 16.76
CA GLU A 22 5.02 6.65 15.93
C GLU A 22 5.29 6.01 14.58
N LEU A 23 6.48 6.23 13.98
CA LEU A 23 6.92 5.53 12.77
C LEU A 23 7.03 4.03 13.01
N GLU A 24 7.75 3.63 14.07
CA GLU A 24 7.96 2.23 14.43
C GLU A 24 6.62 1.53 14.75
N ALA A 25 5.71 2.20 15.45
CA ALA A 25 4.37 1.69 15.73
C ALA A 25 3.55 1.43 14.46
N ARG A 26 3.64 2.32 13.46
CA ARG A 26 2.98 2.12 12.16
C ARG A 26 3.64 0.99 11.36
N GLU A 27 4.98 0.96 11.31
CA GLU A 27 5.72 -0.07 10.58
C GLU A 27 5.41 -1.49 11.06
N VAL A 28 5.17 -1.66 12.36
CA VAL A 28 4.80 -2.95 12.97
C VAL A 28 3.46 -3.48 12.45
N LEU A 29 2.55 -2.62 11.98
CA LEU A 29 1.27 -3.06 11.39
C LEU A 29 1.48 -3.81 10.07
N CYS A 30 2.53 -3.50 9.31
CA CYS A 30 2.82 -4.20 8.06
C CYS A 30 3.60 -5.49 8.33
N VAL A 31 2.95 -6.62 8.13
CA VAL A 31 3.51 -7.95 8.43
C VAL A 31 4.18 -8.63 7.23
N HIS A 32 4.33 -7.93 6.10
CA HIS A 32 4.91 -8.48 4.88
C HIS A 32 6.32 -9.09 5.08
N GLU A 33 7.18 -8.44 5.88
CA GLU A 33 8.55 -8.91 6.14
C GLU A 33 8.63 -9.96 7.25
N GLN A 34 7.51 -10.32 7.86
CA GLN A 34 7.50 -11.37 8.88
C GLN A 34 7.84 -12.72 8.25
N PRO A 35 8.63 -13.57 8.93
CA PRO A 35 8.96 -14.89 8.42
C PRO A 35 7.69 -15.75 8.27
N ALA A 36 7.68 -16.61 7.27
CA ALA A 36 6.65 -17.64 7.15
C ALA A 36 6.62 -18.51 8.41
N TYR A 37 5.47 -19.09 8.74
CA TYR A 37 5.29 -19.85 9.98
C TYR A 37 6.28 -21.02 10.13
N CYS A 38 6.59 -21.72 9.05
CA CYS A 38 7.60 -22.77 9.03
C CYS A 38 9.03 -22.23 9.26
N ASN A 39 9.35 -21.08 8.67
CA ASN A 39 10.66 -20.42 8.87
C ASN A 39 10.80 -19.92 10.32
N ALA A 40 9.73 -19.36 10.88
CA ALA A 40 9.67 -18.84 12.24
C ALA A 40 9.85 -19.95 13.29
N ALA A 41 9.24 -21.11 13.05
CA ALA A 41 9.28 -22.25 13.95
C ALA A 41 10.65 -23.00 13.95
N CYS A 42 11.46 -22.81 12.91
CA CYS A 42 12.77 -23.48 12.82
C CYS A 42 13.83 -22.77 13.68
N PRO A 43 14.36 -23.39 14.75
CA PRO A 43 15.38 -22.75 15.59
C PRO A 43 16.71 -22.56 14.86
N LEU A 44 16.96 -23.32 13.80
CA LEU A 44 18.16 -23.20 12.96
C LEU A 44 18.03 -22.10 11.91
N LYS A 45 16.84 -21.45 11.80
CA LYS A 45 16.55 -20.40 10.82
C LYS A 45 16.68 -20.90 9.37
N LEU A 46 16.21 -22.12 9.08
CA LEU A 46 16.07 -22.60 7.71
C LEU A 46 15.11 -21.70 6.94
N ASP A 47 15.48 -21.29 5.74
CA ASP A 47 14.52 -20.72 4.80
C ASP A 47 13.73 -21.86 4.14
N THR A 48 12.83 -22.44 4.94
CA THR A 48 11.97 -23.57 4.53
C THR A 48 11.14 -23.22 3.31
N LYS A 49 10.60 -22.00 3.26
CA LYS A 49 9.82 -21.51 2.14
C LYS A 49 10.61 -21.52 0.84
N ALA A 50 11.84 -20.99 0.84
CA ALA A 50 12.69 -20.98 -0.34
C ALA A 50 13.16 -22.39 -0.72
N MET A 51 13.41 -23.26 0.26
CA MET A 51 13.78 -24.66 0.02
C MET A 51 12.63 -25.40 -0.67
N VAL A 52 11.41 -25.30 -0.14
CA VAL A 52 10.22 -25.94 -0.72
C VAL A 52 9.93 -25.39 -2.12
N ALA A 53 10.08 -24.09 -2.35
CA ALA A 53 9.94 -23.50 -3.68
C ALA A 53 10.95 -24.08 -4.69
N ALA A 54 12.21 -24.26 -4.30
CA ALA A 54 13.22 -24.87 -5.16
C ALA A 54 12.86 -26.33 -5.52
N ILE A 55 12.37 -27.13 -4.56
CA ILE A 55 11.92 -28.50 -4.81
C ILE A 55 10.71 -28.51 -5.76
N ALA A 56 9.75 -27.59 -5.59
CA ALA A 56 8.59 -27.47 -6.48
C ALA A 56 8.98 -27.17 -7.94
N GLU A 57 10.11 -26.48 -8.14
CA GLU A 57 10.73 -26.21 -9.45
C GLU A 57 11.60 -27.40 -9.96
N GLY A 58 11.80 -28.44 -9.16
CA GLY A 58 12.69 -29.57 -9.47
C GLY A 58 14.19 -29.30 -9.21
N ASP A 59 14.53 -28.16 -8.61
CA ASP A 59 15.93 -27.80 -8.31
C ASP A 59 16.34 -28.30 -6.89
N PHE A 60 16.51 -29.60 -6.77
CA PHE A 60 16.94 -30.24 -5.52
C PHE A 60 18.34 -29.80 -5.08
N THR A 61 19.20 -29.45 -6.03
CA THR A 61 20.55 -28.97 -5.71
C THR A 61 20.52 -27.62 -5.01
N LYS A 62 19.70 -26.70 -5.47
CA LYS A 62 19.46 -25.41 -4.79
C LYS A 62 18.80 -25.61 -3.41
N ALA A 63 17.83 -26.52 -3.31
CA ALA A 63 17.19 -26.86 -2.05
C ALA A 63 18.22 -27.41 -1.04
N ARG A 64 19.05 -28.37 -1.45
CA ARG A 64 20.15 -28.92 -0.63
C ARG A 64 21.15 -27.84 -0.21
N ALA A 65 21.52 -26.95 -1.09
CA ALA A 65 22.45 -25.84 -0.77
C ALA A 65 21.88 -24.90 0.30
N LEU A 66 20.55 -24.65 0.32
CA LEU A 66 19.90 -23.90 1.39
C LEU A 66 19.96 -24.65 2.72
N TYR A 67 19.73 -25.97 2.69
CA TYR A 67 19.76 -26.83 3.86
C TYR A 67 21.17 -26.95 4.45
N GLU A 68 22.20 -27.13 3.63
CA GLU A 68 23.61 -27.23 4.05
C GLU A 68 24.15 -25.93 4.71
N LYS A 69 23.46 -24.78 4.50
CA LYS A 69 23.81 -23.54 5.21
C LYS A 69 23.56 -23.62 6.71
N ILE A 70 22.55 -24.37 7.13
CA ILE A 70 22.10 -24.41 8.52
C ILE A 70 22.76 -25.53 9.33
N THR A 71 23.34 -26.53 8.68
CA THR A 71 23.94 -27.68 9.36
C THR A 71 25.21 -28.19 8.63
N PRO A 72 26.22 -28.68 9.35
CA PRO A 72 27.34 -29.42 8.75
C PRO A 72 27.01 -30.88 8.41
N PHE A 73 25.95 -31.46 9.00
CA PHE A 73 25.53 -32.86 8.81
C PHE A 73 24.09 -32.93 8.26
N PRO A 74 23.87 -32.64 6.97
CA PRO A 74 22.54 -32.58 6.39
C PRO A 74 21.78 -33.90 6.46
N HIS A 75 22.46 -35.03 6.30
CA HIS A 75 21.83 -36.37 6.35
C HIS A 75 21.27 -36.69 7.75
N ILE A 76 22.05 -36.41 8.82
CA ILE A 76 21.59 -36.63 10.21
C ILE A 76 20.38 -35.73 10.52
N LEU A 77 20.49 -34.44 10.18
CA LEU A 77 19.42 -33.48 10.51
C LEU A 77 18.14 -33.80 9.73
N ALA A 78 18.21 -34.09 8.42
CA ALA A 78 17.04 -34.38 7.61
C ALA A 78 16.31 -35.69 8.06
N ALA A 79 17.06 -36.71 8.51
CA ALA A 79 16.47 -37.94 8.99
C ALA A 79 15.92 -37.86 10.42
N GLY A 80 16.55 -37.06 11.29
CA GLY A 80 16.27 -37.05 12.72
C GLY A 80 15.63 -35.76 13.26
N CYS A 81 15.36 -34.77 12.44
CA CYS A 81 14.71 -33.52 12.88
C CYS A 81 13.28 -33.80 13.37
N GLU A 82 12.92 -33.24 14.53
CA GLU A 82 11.59 -33.33 15.15
C GLU A 82 10.54 -32.47 14.40
N ALA A 83 10.94 -31.71 13.41
CA ALA A 83 10.15 -30.93 12.47
C ALA A 83 9.03 -30.05 13.09
N PRO A 84 9.35 -29.16 14.06
CA PRO A 84 8.33 -28.27 14.66
C PRO A 84 7.65 -27.35 13.62
N CYS A 85 8.28 -27.13 12.48
CA CYS A 85 7.78 -26.35 11.37
C CYS A 85 6.55 -26.95 10.69
N GLU A 86 6.40 -28.29 10.66
CA GLU A 86 5.24 -28.96 10.06
C GLU A 86 3.95 -28.62 10.78
N GLY A 87 3.95 -28.69 12.12
CA GLY A 87 2.79 -28.34 12.94
C GLY A 87 2.40 -26.85 12.89
N LYS A 88 3.26 -25.99 12.39
CA LYS A 88 2.99 -24.56 12.19
C LYS A 88 2.61 -24.19 10.75
N CYS A 89 2.58 -25.15 9.84
CA CYS A 89 2.16 -24.93 8.46
C CYS A 89 0.71 -24.43 8.41
N LYS A 90 0.43 -23.35 7.67
CA LYS A 90 -0.94 -22.80 7.57
C LYS A 90 -1.94 -23.76 6.92
N LEU A 91 -1.49 -24.66 6.08
CA LEU A 91 -2.36 -25.68 5.50
C LEU A 91 -2.95 -26.64 6.55
N CYS A 92 -2.34 -26.78 7.73
CA CYS A 92 -2.89 -27.57 8.83
C CYS A 92 -4.28 -27.09 9.28
N SER A 93 -4.65 -25.84 9.04
CA SER A 93 -5.98 -25.33 9.34
C SER A 93 -7.06 -25.76 8.33
N LEU A 94 -6.67 -26.23 7.16
CA LEU A 94 -7.57 -26.70 6.09
C LEU A 94 -7.54 -28.22 5.90
N GLY A 95 -6.48 -28.89 6.36
CA GLY A 95 -6.27 -30.32 6.18
C GLY A 95 -4.87 -30.73 6.62
N GLU A 96 -4.08 -31.33 5.74
CA GLU A 96 -2.73 -31.75 6.04
C GLU A 96 -1.68 -30.70 5.62
N GLY A 97 -0.81 -30.32 6.57
CA GLY A 97 0.34 -29.46 6.30
C GLY A 97 1.35 -30.09 5.35
N ILE A 98 2.27 -29.31 4.85
CA ILE A 98 3.38 -29.76 4.00
C ILE A 98 4.28 -30.74 4.78
N ALA A 99 4.68 -31.84 4.14
CA ALA A 99 5.61 -32.86 4.69
C ALA A 99 7.05 -32.33 4.63
N ILE A 100 7.36 -31.29 5.44
CA ILE A 100 8.62 -30.53 5.35
C ILE A 100 9.83 -31.45 5.60
N ARG A 101 9.76 -32.34 6.60
CA ARG A 101 10.85 -33.27 6.90
C ARG A 101 11.14 -34.25 5.74
N GLU A 102 10.10 -34.74 5.08
CA GLU A 102 10.27 -35.58 3.89
C GLU A 102 10.89 -34.80 2.74
N LEU A 103 10.51 -33.52 2.57
CA LEU A 103 11.11 -32.64 1.57
C LEU A 103 12.57 -32.28 1.90
N GLU A 104 12.95 -32.12 3.18
CA GLU A 104 14.34 -31.98 3.62
C GLU A 104 15.15 -33.23 3.26
N SER A 105 14.58 -34.41 3.52
CA SER A 105 15.20 -35.71 3.14
C SER A 105 15.33 -35.85 1.62
N ALA A 106 14.32 -35.45 0.85
CA ALA A 106 14.37 -35.46 -0.61
C ALA A 106 15.43 -34.48 -1.15
N ALA A 107 15.54 -33.28 -0.57
CA ALA A 107 16.57 -32.31 -0.95
C ALA A 107 17.99 -32.87 -0.76
N VAL A 108 18.24 -33.61 0.35
CA VAL A 108 19.53 -34.22 0.64
C VAL A 108 19.79 -35.45 -0.24
N ARG A 109 18.74 -36.24 -0.56
CA ARG A 109 18.82 -37.47 -1.36
C ARG A 109 19.06 -37.18 -2.83
N TYR A 110 18.32 -36.24 -3.43
CA TYR A 110 18.31 -36.02 -4.88
C TYR A 110 19.19 -34.83 -5.31
N GLY A 111 19.48 -33.86 -4.43
CA GLY A 111 20.34 -32.73 -4.74
C GLY A 111 21.84 -33.08 -4.67
N GLU A 112 22.65 -32.38 -5.48
CA GLU A 112 24.10 -32.48 -5.39
C GLU A 112 24.64 -31.70 -4.18
N ALA A 113 25.65 -32.25 -3.53
CA ALA A 113 26.35 -31.57 -2.44
C ALA A 113 27.07 -30.30 -2.92
N SER A 114 26.98 -29.25 -2.14
CA SER A 114 27.65 -27.98 -2.47
C SER A 114 29.15 -28.15 -2.59
N LYS A 115 29.72 -27.72 -3.71
CA LYS A 115 31.17 -27.69 -3.91
C LYS A 115 31.81 -26.68 -2.95
N LYS A 116 32.89 -27.07 -2.24
CA LYS A 116 33.60 -26.16 -1.35
C LYS A 116 34.08 -24.93 -2.15
N ARG A 117 33.61 -23.75 -1.79
CA ARG A 117 34.04 -22.48 -2.39
C ARG A 117 35.33 -21.98 -1.72
N GLY A 118 36.38 -21.94 -2.48
CA GLY A 118 37.57 -21.13 -2.22
C GLY A 118 38.45 -21.55 -1.00
N LEU A 119 39.70 -21.18 -1.04
CA LEU A 119 40.63 -21.26 0.08
C LEU A 119 40.34 -20.15 1.11
N LEU A 120 39.41 -20.41 2.03
CA LEU A 120 39.30 -19.55 3.19
C LEU A 120 40.49 -19.76 4.12
N ARG A 121 41.08 -18.68 4.65
CA ARG A 121 42.22 -18.74 5.56
C ARG A 121 41.75 -19.34 6.90
N LYS A 122 42.47 -20.37 7.38
CA LYS A 122 42.25 -20.92 8.72
C LYS A 122 42.47 -19.86 9.79
N LYS A 123 41.65 -19.92 10.84
CA LYS A 123 41.82 -19.09 12.03
C LYS A 123 43.05 -19.51 12.79
N THR A 124 43.64 -18.59 13.52
CA THR A 124 44.84 -18.84 14.31
C THR A 124 44.54 -19.55 15.63
N LYS A 125 43.36 -19.32 16.18
CA LYS A 125 42.91 -19.93 17.43
C LYS A 125 42.51 -21.39 17.20
N LYS A 126 42.94 -22.28 18.11
CA LYS A 126 42.75 -23.73 18.02
C LYS A 126 41.64 -24.18 18.97
N ALA A 127 40.74 -25.04 18.47
CA ALA A 127 39.69 -25.66 19.24
C ALA A 127 39.97 -27.13 19.53
N VAL A 128 39.63 -27.58 20.72
CA VAL A 128 39.67 -28.98 21.11
C VAL A 128 38.32 -29.45 21.64
N LEU A 129 37.96 -30.69 21.31
CA LEU A 129 36.77 -31.33 21.83
C LEU A 129 37.14 -32.65 22.53
N TYR A 130 36.60 -32.86 23.70
CA TYR A 130 36.81 -34.06 24.51
C TYR A 130 35.52 -34.87 24.64
N GLY A 131 35.56 -36.12 24.18
CA GLY A 131 34.38 -36.97 24.06
C GLY A 131 33.55 -36.68 22.83
N MET A 132 32.67 -37.63 22.50
CA MET A 132 31.85 -37.53 21.30
C MET A 132 30.40 -37.98 21.61
N ASP A 133 29.52 -37.08 21.47
CA ASP A 133 28.07 -37.28 21.45
C ASP A 133 27.48 -36.48 20.26
N LEU A 134 26.17 -36.50 20.10
CA LEU A 134 25.52 -35.83 18.97
C LEU A 134 25.76 -34.29 18.99
N PHE A 135 25.77 -33.67 20.18
CA PHE A 135 26.04 -32.23 20.33
C PHE A 135 27.48 -31.88 19.92
N THR A 136 28.46 -32.64 20.42
CA THR A 136 29.88 -32.39 20.09
C THR A 136 30.20 -32.71 18.63
N LEU A 137 29.52 -33.69 18.02
CA LEU A 137 29.61 -33.95 16.58
C LEU A 137 29.20 -32.72 15.76
N PHE A 138 28.00 -32.18 16.02
CA PHE A 138 27.55 -30.96 15.36
C PHE A 138 28.49 -29.78 15.64
N LEU A 139 28.96 -29.64 16.88
CA LEU A 139 29.88 -28.54 17.28
C LEU A 139 31.22 -28.64 16.54
N ALA A 140 31.80 -29.83 16.42
CA ALA A 140 33.04 -30.04 15.67
C ALA A 140 32.87 -29.63 14.20
N GLY A 141 31.72 -29.99 13.58
CA GLY A 141 31.39 -29.58 12.22
C GLY A 141 31.18 -28.09 12.06
N GLU A 142 30.48 -27.44 13.00
CA GLU A 142 30.26 -25.98 12.99
C GLU A 142 31.57 -25.19 13.16
N LEU A 143 32.48 -25.64 14.06
CA LEU A 143 33.79 -25.02 14.24
C LEU A 143 34.68 -25.20 13.01
N ALA A 144 34.68 -26.39 12.40
CA ALA A 144 35.41 -26.65 11.15
C ALA A 144 34.88 -25.79 10.01
N LYS A 145 33.53 -25.65 9.90
CA LYS A 145 32.85 -24.75 8.94
C LYS A 145 33.26 -23.28 9.14
N LYS A 146 33.52 -22.87 10.38
CA LYS A 146 34.04 -21.54 10.75
C LYS A 146 35.55 -21.41 10.61
N MET A 147 36.23 -22.42 10.05
CA MET A 147 37.68 -22.45 9.77
C MET A 147 38.58 -22.49 11.01
N TYR A 148 38.06 -22.93 12.15
CA TYR A 148 38.92 -23.26 13.28
C TYR A 148 39.71 -24.56 13.02
N PRO A 149 41.01 -24.65 13.36
CA PRO A 149 41.71 -25.92 13.51
C PRO A 149 41.08 -26.67 14.68
N VAL A 150 40.47 -27.81 14.41
CA VAL A 150 39.75 -28.63 15.39
C VAL A 150 40.50 -29.93 15.65
N THR A 151 40.70 -30.26 16.93
CA THR A 151 41.21 -31.56 17.37
C THR A 151 40.15 -32.23 18.26
N VAL A 152 39.88 -33.52 18.03
CA VAL A 152 38.89 -34.28 18.80
C VAL A 152 39.61 -35.48 19.47
N TYR A 153 39.51 -35.57 20.80
CA TYR A 153 39.92 -36.73 21.56
C TYR A 153 38.70 -37.59 21.87
N CYS A 154 38.66 -38.83 21.36
CA CYS A 154 37.51 -39.70 21.53
C CYS A 154 37.92 -41.18 21.70
N PRO A 155 37.10 -41.98 22.43
CA PRO A 155 37.38 -43.39 22.66
C PRO A 155 37.12 -44.29 21.46
N GLN A 156 36.44 -43.77 20.41
CA GLN A 156 36.12 -44.51 19.19
C GLN A 156 37.41 -44.75 18.36
N GLU A 157 37.35 -45.76 17.51
CA GLU A 157 38.52 -46.17 16.67
C GLU A 157 38.45 -45.64 15.22
N ASN A 158 37.25 -45.20 14.78
CA ASN A 158 37.00 -44.75 13.40
C ASN A 158 35.72 -43.93 13.28
N TYR A 159 35.48 -43.34 12.08
CA TYR A 159 34.29 -42.53 11.81
C TYR A 159 32.98 -43.31 11.90
N ALA A 160 32.95 -44.61 11.53
CA ALA A 160 31.73 -45.45 11.62
C ALA A 160 31.36 -45.64 13.10
N ALA A 161 32.34 -45.89 13.98
CA ALA A 161 32.10 -46.04 15.43
C ALA A 161 31.60 -44.71 16.06
N VAL A 162 32.08 -43.56 15.56
CA VAL A 162 31.53 -42.25 15.96
C VAL A 162 30.04 -42.14 15.55
N MET A 163 29.69 -42.51 14.31
CA MET A 163 28.31 -42.44 13.86
C MET A 163 27.39 -43.39 14.61
N ALA A 164 27.86 -44.59 14.92
CA ALA A 164 27.09 -45.58 15.71
C ALA A 164 26.71 -45.04 17.10
N ILE A 165 27.55 -44.22 17.73
CA ILE A 165 27.22 -43.59 19.01
C ILE A 165 26.40 -42.32 18.85
N CYS A 166 26.76 -41.44 17.92
CA CYS A 166 26.12 -40.15 17.77
C CYS A 166 24.75 -40.22 17.05
N ALA A 167 24.61 -41.15 16.12
CA ALA A 167 23.47 -41.27 15.23
C ALA A 167 22.92 -42.70 15.11
N GLY A 168 23.21 -43.56 16.06
CA GLY A 168 22.88 -45.00 16.00
C GLY A 168 21.39 -45.33 15.95
N ALA A 169 20.52 -44.39 16.34
CA ALA A 169 19.07 -44.49 16.20
C ALA A 169 18.55 -44.20 14.76
N LEU A 170 19.42 -43.69 13.88
CA LEU A 170 19.07 -43.34 12.49
C LEU A 170 19.41 -44.47 11.52
N PRO A 171 18.85 -44.52 10.31
CA PRO A 171 19.12 -45.52 9.28
C PRO A 171 20.62 -45.67 8.95
N GLU A 172 21.07 -46.84 8.58
CA GLU A 172 22.48 -47.16 8.32
C GLU A 172 23.07 -46.37 7.15
N ASP A 173 22.30 -46.12 6.13
CA ASP A 173 22.69 -45.30 4.97
C ASP A 173 22.94 -43.85 5.37
N VAL A 174 22.17 -43.30 6.33
CA VAL A 174 22.37 -41.96 6.92
C VAL A 174 23.66 -41.93 7.72
N GLN A 175 23.93 -42.96 8.51
CA GLN A 175 25.19 -43.07 9.30
C GLN A 175 26.40 -43.13 8.35
N THR A 176 26.34 -43.96 7.32
CA THR A 176 27.41 -44.16 6.32
C THR A 176 27.70 -42.84 5.59
N SER A 177 26.66 -42.19 5.05
CA SER A 177 26.79 -40.90 4.34
C SER A 177 27.36 -39.82 5.26
N SER A 178 26.98 -39.81 6.52
CA SER A 178 27.46 -38.82 7.51
C SER A 178 28.89 -39.09 7.92
N ALA A 179 29.34 -40.36 8.01
CA ALA A 179 30.74 -40.74 8.24
C ALA A 179 31.64 -40.24 7.08
N GLU A 180 31.16 -40.38 5.83
CA GLU A 180 31.87 -39.85 4.68
C GLU A 180 31.98 -38.31 4.69
N VAL A 181 30.94 -37.61 5.13
CA VAL A 181 30.95 -36.16 5.29
C VAL A 181 31.97 -35.76 6.35
N LEU A 182 31.96 -36.43 7.52
CA LEU A 182 32.91 -36.19 8.61
C LEU A 182 34.36 -36.43 8.19
N ALA A 183 34.62 -37.52 7.47
CA ALA A 183 35.95 -37.88 6.99
C ALA A 183 36.54 -36.84 6.00
N LYS A 184 35.68 -36.09 5.29
CA LYS A 184 36.09 -34.99 4.36
C LYS A 184 36.26 -33.63 5.06
N MET A 185 35.93 -33.55 6.35
CA MET A 185 36.11 -32.30 7.13
C MET A 185 37.55 -32.18 7.59
N ASP A 186 38.00 -30.95 7.73
CA ASP A 186 39.34 -30.64 8.23
C ASP A 186 39.34 -30.65 9.77
N ILE A 187 39.17 -31.89 10.33
CA ILE A 187 39.14 -32.18 11.77
C ILE A 187 40.17 -33.25 12.06
N LYS A 188 41.06 -33.00 13.02
CA LYS A 188 42.03 -34.00 13.49
C LYS A 188 41.40 -34.84 14.58
N PHE A 189 41.41 -36.16 14.43
CA PHE A 189 40.96 -37.11 15.45
C PHE A 189 42.16 -37.77 16.13
N GLU A 190 42.13 -37.83 17.44
CA GLU A 190 42.98 -38.64 18.30
C GLU A 190 42.12 -39.84 18.79
N TRP A 191 42.25 -40.93 18.05
CA TRP A 191 41.43 -42.13 18.22
C TRP A 191 41.86 -42.96 19.45
N ASN A 192 40.94 -43.77 20.02
CA ASN A 192 41.17 -44.63 21.18
C ASN A 192 41.73 -43.86 22.39
N ALA A 193 41.44 -42.61 22.51
CA ALA A 193 41.88 -41.76 23.61
C ALA A 193 40.85 -41.76 24.73
N ASP A 194 41.30 -41.79 25.98
CA ASP A 194 40.45 -41.46 27.13
C ASP A 194 40.23 -39.94 27.17
N PRO A 195 39.03 -39.44 26.95
CA PRO A 195 38.78 -38.00 26.87
C PRO A 195 39.01 -37.25 28.18
N ALA A 196 38.77 -37.88 29.35
CA ALA A 196 38.98 -37.23 30.62
C ALA A 196 40.48 -37.09 30.99
N ASN A 197 41.26 -38.13 30.70
CA ASN A 197 42.71 -38.04 30.85
C ASN A 197 43.33 -37.05 29.86
N ALA A 198 42.91 -37.11 28.60
CA ALA A 198 43.36 -36.17 27.58
C ALA A 198 43.01 -34.72 27.92
N PHE A 199 41.85 -34.47 28.54
CA PHE A 199 41.45 -33.15 29.04
C PHE A 199 42.47 -32.64 30.07
N ALA A 200 42.80 -33.43 31.08
CA ALA A 200 43.75 -33.05 32.11
C ALA A 200 45.15 -32.71 31.58
N GLU A 201 45.59 -33.42 30.54
CA GLU A 201 46.93 -33.26 29.97
C GLU A 201 47.07 -32.15 28.92
N THR A 202 45.99 -31.85 28.20
CA THR A 202 46.10 -31.06 26.96
C THR A 202 45.21 -29.82 26.89
N ALA A 203 44.20 -29.66 27.75
CA ALA A 203 43.26 -28.56 27.67
C ALA A 203 43.91 -27.16 27.61
N LEU A 204 44.97 -26.95 28.39
CA LEU A 204 45.71 -25.69 28.45
C LEU A 204 46.49 -25.33 27.16
N LYS A 205 46.62 -26.28 26.22
CA LYS A 205 47.32 -26.09 24.93
C LYS A 205 46.43 -25.51 23.85
N TYR A 206 45.14 -25.33 24.13
CA TYR A 206 44.13 -24.89 23.17
C TYR A 206 43.47 -23.60 23.63
N ASP A 207 43.03 -22.79 22.66
CA ASP A 207 42.38 -21.53 22.91
C ASP A 207 40.87 -21.70 23.25
N LEU A 208 40.25 -22.72 22.66
CA LEU A 208 38.84 -23.05 22.82
C LEU A 208 38.73 -24.52 23.31
N VAL A 209 38.18 -24.68 24.48
CA VAL A 209 38.00 -25.98 25.10
C VAL A 209 36.51 -26.36 25.10
N CYS A 210 36.21 -27.48 24.45
CA CYS A 210 34.87 -28.01 24.34
C CYS A 210 34.83 -29.45 24.87
N ALA A 211 33.72 -29.91 25.41
CA ALA A 211 33.56 -31.30 25.85
C ALA A 211 32.09 -31.75 25.69
N SER A 212 31.90 -33.08 25.53
CA SER A 212 30.60 -33.67 25.73
C SER A 212 30.14 -33.43 27.17
N TYR A 213 28.80 -33.40 27.39
CA TYR A 213 28.27 -33.17 28.73
C TYR A 213 28.82 -34.22 29.75
N GLU A 214 28.91 -35.48 29.33
CA GLU A 214 29.38 -36.56 30.17
C GLU A 214 30.83 -36.32 30.63
N VAL A 215 31.75 -36.01 29.70
CA VAL A 215 33.16 -35.72 30.01
C VAL A 215 33.27 -34.45 30.84
N ALA A 216 32.52 -33.39 30.51
CA ALA A 216 32.51 -32.14 31.26
C ALA A 216 32.10 -32.37 32.72
N ASN A 217 31.09 -33.18 32.98
CA ASN A 217 30.64 -33.51 34.33
C ASN A 217 31.56 -34.46 35.05
N GLN A 218 32.26 -35.34 34.34
CA GLN A 218 33.29 -36.23 34.95
C GLN A 218 34.50 -35.42 35.42
N VAL A 219 34.95 -34.45 34.63
CA VAL A 219 36.13 -33.63 34.94
C VAL A 219 35.80 -32.52 35.96
N HIS A 220 34.60 -32.01 35.90
CA HIS A 220 34.11 -30.96 36.81
C HIS A 220 32.72 -31.37 37.35
N PRO A 221 32.61 -32.21 38.37
CA PRO A 221 31.35 -32.64 38.94
C PRO A 221 30.53 -31.46 39.45
N GLY A 222 29.24 -31.44 39.06
CA GLY A 222 28.31 -30.37 39.45
C GLY A 222 28.53 -29.04 38.73
N LEU A 223 29.15 -29.05 37.52
CA LEU A 223 29.31 -27.82 36.74
C LEU A 223 27.96 -27.18 36.36
N GLU A 224 27.86 -25.86 36.51
CA GLU A 224 26.71 -25.07 36.04
C GLU A 224 26.92 -24.62 34.61
N ILE A 225 25.95 -24.94 33.74
CA ILE A 225 25.99 -24.58 32.33
C ILE A 225 24.96 -23.47 32.09
N ASP A 226 25.41 -22.38 31.50
CA ASP A 226 24.53 -21.39 30.92
C ASP A 226 24.02 -21.92 29.55
N GLU A 227 22.81 -22.50 29.55
CA GLU A 227 22.17 -23.11 28.35
C GLU A 227 21.84 -22.07 27.26
N THR A 228 21.78 -20.77 27.62
CA THR A 228 21.54 -19.72 26.63
C THR A 228 22.74 -19.57 25.68
N VAL A 229 23.92 -19.82 26.14
CA VAL A 229 25.20 -19.71 25.41
C VAL A 229 25.97 -21.05 25.30
N MET A 230 25.52 -22.12 25.94
CA MET A 230 26.18 -23.44 25.98
C MET A 230 27.60 -23.37 26.53
N VAL A 231 27.81 -22.70 27.65
CA VAL A 231 29.11 -22.49 28.28
C VAL A 231 29.02 -22.61 29.80
N CYS A 232 29.94 -23.35 30.41
CA CYS A 232 30.25 -23.16 31.83
C CYS A 232 31.14 -21.92 31.96
N ARG A 233 30.60 -20.81 32.44
CA ARG A 233 31.28 -19.49 32.48
C ARG A 233 32.53 -19.51 33.36
N GLU A 234 32.46 -20.15 34.53
CA GLU A 234 33.59 -20.22 35.48
C GLU A 234 34.83 -20.91 34.89
N LYS A 235 34.60 -21.97 34.13
CA LYS A 235 35.67 -22.77 33.53
C LYS A 235 36.00 -22.39 32.08
N LYS A 236 35.24 -21.46 31.49
CA LYS A 236 35.30 -21.15 30.05
C LYS A 236 35.18 -22.40 29.17
N LEU A 237 34.45 -23.40 29.65
CA LEU A 237 34.26 -24.68 28.98
C LEU A 237 32.99 -24.66 28.16
N ILE A 238 33.08 -24.95 26.87
CA ILE A 238 31.96 -25.04 25.95
C ILE A 238 31.40 -26.45 26.04
N THR A 239 30.16 -26.56 26.51
CA THR A 239 29.48 -27.85 26.70
C THR A 239 27.98 -27.60 26.82
N GLY A 240 27.14 -28.63 26.63
CA GLY A 240 25.70 -28.52 26.80
C GLY A 240 25.01 -29.85 26.85
N LYS A 241 23.93 -29.94 27.62
CA LYS A 241 23.02 -31.07 27.62
C LYS A 241 21.93 -30.75 26.59
N THR A 242 21.73 -31.59 25.60
CA THR A 242 20.74 -31.40 24.54
C THR A 242 19.93 -32.67 24.34
N GLU A 243 18.70 -32.53 23.90
CA GLU A 243 17.79 -33.62 23.62
C GLU A 243 17.40 -33.61 22.13
N GLY A 244 17.37 -34.77 21.52
CA GLY A 244 17.03 -34.95 20.12
C GLY A 244 18.04 -34.39 19.11
N VAL A 245 17.78 -34.60 17.83
CA VAL A 245 18.67 -34.19 16.75
C VAL A 245 18.66 -32.68 16.55
N LEU A 246 17.47 -32.09 16.53
CA LEU A 246 17.31 -30.64 16.36
C LEU A 246 17.91 -29.87 17.55
N GLY A 247 17.69 -30.36 18.77
CA GLY A 247 18.25 -29.78 19.99
C GLY A 247 19.79 -29.81 19.99
N ALA A 248 20.41 -30.91 19.57
CA ALA A 248 21.85 -31.03 19.45
C ALA A 248 22.41 -30.08 18.38
N ALA A 249 21.81 -30.03 17.20
CA ALA A 249 22.21 -29.14 16.11
C ALA A 249 22.10 -27.64 16.51
N PHE A 250 21.00 -27.27 17.17
CA PHE A 250 20.77 -25.89 17.63
C PHE A 250 21.69 -25.51 18.77
N GLY A 251 21.90 -26.40 19.75
CA GLY A 251 22.86 -26.22 20.86
C GLY A 251 24.28 -26.03 20.33
N ALA A 252 24.69 -26.85 19.38
CA ALA A 252 26.01 -26.74 18.75
C ALA A 252 26.20 -25.42 18.00
N LYS A 253 25.18 -24.91 17.34
CA LYS A 253 25.21 -23.61 16.67
C LYS A 253 25.37 -22.46 17.68
N LYS A 254 24.66 -22.50 18.81
CA LYS A 254 24.85 -21.57 19.93
C LYS A 254 26.27 -21.65 20.51
N ALA A 255 26.73 -22.85 20.72
CA ALA A 255 28.10 -23.13 21.24
C ALA A 255 29.20 -22.59 20.31
N ALA A 256 29.02 -22.78 19.00
CA ALA A 256 29.96 -22.26 18.00
C ALA A 256 30.01 -20.72 17.93
N LEU A 257 28.89 -20.04 18.22
CA LEU A 257 28.88 -18.58 18.41
C LEU A 257 29.61 -18.17 19.69
N SER A 258 29.39 -18.89 20.78
CA SER A 258 30.13 -18.68 22.04
C SER A 258 31.65 -18.87 21.85
N ALA A 259 32.05 -19.87 21.06
CA ALA A 259 33.44 -20.05 20.69
C ALA A 259 34.03 -18.83 19.97
N ASP A 260 33.28 -18.24 19.03
CA ASP A 260 33.73 -17.01 18.34
C ASP A 260 33.91 -15.83 19.31
N ARG A 261 33.08 -15.71 20.34
CA ARG A 261 33.18 -14.65 21.36
C ARG A 261 34.37 -14.90 22.30
N LEU A 262 34.49 -16.12 22.79
CA LEU A 262 35.62 -16.52 23.65
C LEU A 262 36.98 -16.38 22.91
N ALA A 263 37.05 -16.74 21.63
CA ALA A 263 38.23 -16.55 20.81
C ALA A 263 38.69 -15.08 20.69
N GLN A 264 37.74 -14.15 20.83
CA GLN A 264 37.96 -12.69 20.82
C GLN A 264 38.13 -12.12 22.24
N ASN A 265 38.14 -12.94 23.28
CA ASN A 265 38.11 -12.54 24.68
C ASN A 265 36.87 -11.70 25.07
N LEU A 266 35.74 -11.96 24.42
CA LEU A 266 34.44 -11.33 24.72
C LEU A 266 33.58 -12.26 25.56
N ASP A 267 32.64 -11.69 26.29
CA ASP A 267 31.59 -12.47 26.97
C ASP A 267 30.77 -13.28 25.93
N PRO A 268 30.48 -14.57 26.20
CA PRO A 268 29.68 -15.40 25.29
C PRO A 268 28.35 -14.83 24.88
N SER A 269 27.72 -13.99 25.71
CA SER A 269 26.44 -13.35 25.44
C SER A 269 26.54 -12.03 24.65
N ASN A 270 27.75 -11.51 24.42
CA ASN A 270 27.97 -10.22 23.77
C ASN A 270 27.49 -10.23 22.32
N THR A 271 26.71 -9.19 21.95
CA THR A 271 26.20 -8.95 20.55
C THR A 271 25.59 -10.18 19.88
N ARG A 272 24.80 -10.96 20.62
CA ARG A 272 24.02 -12.06 20.05
C ARG A 272 22.69 -11.49 19.51
N GLY A 273 22.34 -11.87 18.29
CA GLY A 273 21.01 -11.64 17.75
C GLY A 273 19.97 -12.58 18.37
N GLU A 274 18.74 -12.46 17.93
CA GLU A 274 17.66 -13.36 18.33
C GLU A 274 17.91 -14.77 17.79
N GLU A 275 18.15 -15.71 18.69
CA GLU A 275 18.41 -17.12 18.39
C GLU A 275 17.18 -17.99 18.65
N GLY A 276 17.09 -19.14 17.97
CA GLY A 276 15.99 -20.06 18.12
C GLY A 276 14.76 -19.72 17.27
N SER A 277 13.67 -20.38 17.56
CA SER A 277 12.38 -20.11 16.95
C SER A 277 11.88 -18.72 17.38
N VAL A 278 11.10 -18.08 16.50
CA VAL A 278 10.47 -16.79 16.75
C VAL A 278 8.97 -16.88 16.52
N GLU A 279 8.22 -15.98 17.10
CA GLU A 279 6.81 -15.82 16.76
C GLU A 279 6.66 -15.00 15.49
N THR A 280 5.62 -15.29 14.72
CA THR A 280 5.28 -14.53 13.51
C THR A 280 3.82 -14.12 13.53
N ARG A 281 3.56 -12.93 13.02
CA ARG A 281 2.22 -12.40 12.79
C ARG A 281 1.89 -12.33 11.30
N LEU A 282 2.64 -13.06 10.47
CA LEU A 282 2.41 -13.06 9.02
C LEU A 282 0.97 -13.45 8.72
N TYR A 283 0.23 -12.58 8.08
CA TYR A 283 -1.08 -12.91 7.54
C TYR A 283 -0.92 -13.69 6.25
N THR A 284 -1.77 -14.69 6.05
CA THR A 284 -1.86 -15.46 4.80
C THR A 284 -3.34 -15.71 4.51
N ASN A 285 -3.82 -15.24 3.38
CA ASN A 285 -5.18 -15.48 2.94
C ASN A 285 -5.34 -16.96 2.52
N LEU A 286 -6.34 -17.63 3.07
CA LEU A 286 -6.65 -19.04 2.80
C LEU A 286 -7.99 -19.25 2.08
N GLU A 287 -8.74 -18.18 1.80
CA GLU A 287 -10.11 -18.28 1.26
C GLU A 287 -10.20 -19.05 -0.07
N SER A 288 -9.20 -18.86 -0.94
CA SER A 288 -9.14 -19.54 -2.24
C SER A 288 -8.39 -20.87 -2.21
N VAL A 289 -7.81 -21.25 -1.05
CA VAL A 289 -6.97 -22.45 -0.93
C VAL A 289 -7.84 -23.68 -0.68
N LYS A 290 -7.75 -24.66 -1.58
CA LYS A 290 -8.48 -25.92 -1.43
C LYS A 290 -7.73 -26.87 -0.51
N PRO A 291 -8.43 -27.60 0.39
CA PRO A 291 -7.84 -28.68 1.18
C PRO A 291 -7.21 -29.75 0.28
N SER A 292 -6.06 -30.28 0.69
CA SER A 292 -5.38 -31.36 -0.02
C SER A 292 -4.59 -32.21 0.96
N SER A 293 -4.40 -33.51 0.61
CA SER A 293 -3.64 -34.47 1.42
C SER A 293 -2.16 -34.47 1.06
N ARG A 294 -1.31 -34.91 1.98
CA ARG A 294 0.12 -35.13 1.75
C ARG A 294 0.40 -36.12 0.66
N ILE A 295 1.47 -35.92 -0.07
CA ILE A 295 1.98 -36.80 -1.12
C ILE A 295 3.30 -37.40 -0.61
N PRO A 296 3.47 -38.73 -0.52
CA PRO A 296 4.75 -39.34 -0.10
C PRO A 296 5.90 -38.95 -1.02
N CYS A 297 7.06 -38.59 -0.43
CA CYS A 297 8.21 -38.05 -1.18
C CYS A 297 9.24 -39.13 -1.57
N ASP A 298 8.76 -40.26 -2.12
CA ASP A 298 9.59 -41.43 -2.46
C ASP A 298 10.42 -41.23 -3.74
N THR A 299 9.99 -40.35 -4.63
CA THR A 299 10.65 -40.00 -5.89
C THR A 299 10.82 -38.49 -6.04
N GLU A 300 11.72 -38.06 -6.94
CA GLU A 300 11.84 -36.63 -7.27
C GLU A 300 10.51 -36.02 -7.71
N ALA A 301 9.77 -36.70 -8.55
CA ALA A 301 8.50 -36.22 -9.06
C ALA A 301 7.43 -36.11 -7.95
N SER A 302 7.34 -37.08 -7.04
CA SER A 302 6.39 -37.00 -5.92
C SER A 302 6.78 -35.96 -4.89
N ALA A 303 8.08 -35.77 -4.61
CA ALA A 303 8.58 -34.69 -3.75
C ALA A 303 8.29 -33.32 -4.35
N ALA A 304 8.50 -33.14 -5.67
CA ALA A 304 8.11 -31.91 -6.36
C ALA A 304 6.60 -31.64 -6.28
N ALA A 305 5.77 -32.68 -6.45
CA ALA A 305 4.32 -32.56 -6.33
C ALA A 305 3.86 -32.19 -4.90
N GLU A 306 4.48 -32.76 -3.85
CA GLU A 306 4.24 -32.34 -2.47
C GLU A 306 4.66 -30.88 -2.23
N ALA A 307 5.81 -30.49 -2.75
CA ALA A 307 6.32 -29.12 -2.62
C ALA A 307 5.41 -28.10 -3.34
N GLN A 308 4.79 -28.48 -4.47
CA GLN A 308 3.82 -27.63 -5.20
C GLN A 308 2.53 -27.34 -4.42
N ARG A 309 2.19 -28.15 -3.41
CA ARG A 309 1.08 -27.84 -2.50
C ARG A 309 1.34 -26.59 -1.65
N CYS A 310 2.60 -26.17 -1.51
CA CYS A 310 2.98 -25.05 -0.66
C CYS A 310 2.47 -23.71 -1.24
N ILE A 311 1.63 -23.01 -0.47
CA ILE A 311 1.03 -21.72 -0.82
C ILE A 311 2.00 -20.55 -0.72
N GLN A 312 3.27 -20.77 -0.41
CA GLN A 312 4.30 -19.74 -0.30
C GLN A 312 3.87 -18.55 0.56
N CYS A 313 3.43 -18.81 1.80
CA CYS A 313 2.85 -17.84 2.73
C CYS A 313 3.47 -16.43 2.62
N HIS A 314 2.65 -15.44 2.34
CA HIS A 314 3.01 -14.02 2.24
C HIS A 314 1.76 -13.16 2.47
N CYS A 315 1.96 -11.88 2.74
CA CYS A 315 0.87 -10.91 2.84
C CYS A 315 1.04 -9.86 1.74
N ASP A 316 0.06 -9.78 0.83
CA ASP A 316 0.04 -8.83 -0.30
C ASP A 316 -1.36 -8.28 -0.59
N GLU A 317 -2.33 -8.45 0.34
CA GLU A 317 -3.73 -8.08 0.17
C GLU A 317 -3.91 -6.62 -0.28
N CYS A 318 -3.22 -5.69 0.38
CA CYS A 318 -3.28 -4.28 0.02
C CYS A 318 -2.68 -3.99 -1.38
N ILE A 319 -1.67 -4.76 -1.81
CA ILE A 319 -1.07 -4.62 -3.15
C ILE A 319 -2.02 -5.15 -4.21
N LYS A 320 -2.64 -6.32 -4.00
CA LYS A 320 -3.61 -6.89 -4.95
C LYS A 320 -4.77 -5.94 -5.24
N GLY A 321 -5.29 -5.27 -4.22
CA GLY A 321 -6.43 -4.36 -4.35
C GLY A 321 -6.07 -2.96 -4.87
N CYS A 322 -4.89 -2.43 -4.60
CA CYS A 322 -4.56 -1.03 -4.81
C CYS A 322 -3.63 -0.78 -6.00
N ALA A 323 -4.13 -0.13 -7.06
CA ALA A 323 -3.33 0.24 -8.24
C ALA A 323 -2.11 1.11 -7.91
N TYR A 324 -2.20 1.97 -6.88
CA TYR A 324 -1.09 2.80 -6.41
C TYR A 324 0.06 1.95 -5.86
N LEU A 325 -0.23 0.99 -4.98
CA LEU A 325 0.79 0.10 -4.40
C LEU A 325 1.38 -0.84 -5.46
N GLN A 326 0.57 -1.31 -6.41
CA GLN A 326 1.05 -2.09 -7.56
C GLN A 326 2.01 -1.30 -8.42
N HIS A 327 1.66 -0.04 -8.76
CA HIS A 327 2.49 0.81 -9.62
C HIS A 327 3.88 1.06 -9.05
N TYR A 328 3.97 1.37 -7.75
CA TYR A 328 5.27 1.60 -7.10
C TYR A 328 5.97 0.30 -6.69
N ASN A 329 5.29 -0.84 -6.75
CA ASN A 329 5.79 -2.16 -6.36
C ASN A 329 6.47 -2.15 -4.98
N LYS A 330 5.85 -1.48 -4.02
CA LYS A 330 6.38 -1.32 -2.66
C LYS A 330 5.30 -1.54 -1.62
N PHE A 331 5.67 -2.21 -0.55
CA PHE A 331 4.78 -2.40 0.59
C PHE A 331 4.63 -1.12 1.42
N PRO A 332 3.50 -0.94 2.09
CA PRO A 332 3.21 0.26 2.89
C PRO A 332 4.32 0.65 3.86
N ARG A 333 4.91 -0.31 4.57
CA ARG A 333 6.03 -0.06 5.48
C ARG A 333 7.21 0.65 4.80
N VAL A 334 7.61 0.17 3.62
CA VAL A 334 8.73 0.74 2.86
C VAL A 334 8.40 2.15 2.40
N LEU A 335 7.20 2.33 1.81
CA LEU A 335 6.73 3.65 1.36
C LEU A 335 6.66 4.65 2.51
N THR A 336 6.14 4.25 3.67
CA THR A 336 6.05 5.12 4.84
C THR A 336 7.42 5.59 5.30
N ARG A 337 8.43 4.71 5.34
CA ARG A 337 9.80 5.07 5.67
C ARG A 337 10.43 6.01 4.65
N GLU A 338 10.20 5.76 3.37
CA GLU A 338 10.67 6.65 2.30
C GLU A 338 10.01 8.03 2.37
N ILE A 339 8.70 8.10 2.63
CA ILE A 339 7.95 9.34 2.84
C ILE A 339 8.49 10.09 4.06
N TYR A 340 8.68 9.39 5.19
CA TYR A 340 9.25 9.98 6.40
C TYR A 340 10.63 10.60 6.14
N ASN A 341 11.51 9.87 5.46
CA ASN A 341 12.83 10.37 5.09
C ASN A 341 12.73 11.58 4.15
N ASN A 342 11.87 11.52 3.13
CA ASN A 342 11.65 12.60 2.17
C ASN A 342 11.21 13.92 2.83
N VAL A 343 10.30 13.83 3.78
CA VAL A 343 9.81 15.01 4.53
C VAL A 343 10.89 15.57 5.46
N SER A 344 11.79 14.70 5.97
CA SER A 344 12.90 15.09 6.85
C SER A 344 14.08 15.75 6.13
N ILE A 345 14.21 15.61 4.80
CA ILE A 345 15.28 16.23 4.02
C ILE A 345 15.16 17.75 4.06
N ILE A 346 16.25 18.43 4.46
CA ILE A 346 16.30 19.90 4.50
C ILE A 346 16.64 20.44 3.12
N MET A 347 17.70 19.93 2.49
CA MET A 347 18.17 20.30 1.15
C MET A 347 18.42 19.03 0.33
N GLY A 348 17.95 19.03 -0.91
CA GLY A 348 18.10 17.90 -1.83
C GLY A 348 16.82 17.57 -2.59
N ASP A 349 16.85 16.50 -3.36
CA ASP A 349 15.73 16.07 -4.18
C ASP A 349 14.66 15.36 -3.34
N HIS A 350 13.45 15.88 -3.37
CA HIS A 350 12.28 15.30 -2.71
C HIS A 350 11.58 14.29 -3.65
N MET A 351 12.22 13.15 -3.89
CA MET A 351 11.77 12.13 -4.83
C MET A 351 10.38 11.58 -4.54
N MET A 352 9.96 11.58 -3.27
CA MET A 352 8.65 11.07 -2.87
C MET A 352 7.49 12.08 -3.03
N ASN A 353 7.77 13.31 -3.46
CA ASN A 353 6.71 14.30 -3.67
C ASN A 353 5.67 13.83 -4.70
N LYS A 354 6.12 13.21 -5.80
CA LYS A 354 5.21 12.66 -6.83
C LYS A 354 4.42 11.45 -6.30
N PRO A 355 5.01 10.43 -5.67
CA PRO A 355 4.27 9.37 -4.99
C PRO A 355 3.26 9.85 -3.94
N ILE A 356 3.64 10.78 -3.06
CA ILE A 356 2.76 11.35 -2.03
C ILE A 356 1.50 11.97 -2.67
N ASN A 357 1.66 12.67 -3.79
CA ASN A 357 0.55 13.31 -4.51
C ASN A 357 -0.21 12.36 -5.45
N ALA A 358 0.29 11.17 -5.71
CA ALA A 358 -0.34 10.18 -6.57
C ALA A 358 -1.31 9.24 -5.83
N CYS A 359 -1.37 9.27 -4.50
CA CYS A 359 -2.35 8.52 -3.72
C CYS A 359 -3.72 9.19 -3.79
N ALA A 360 -4.78 8.42 -4.05
CA ALA A 360 -6.15 8.94 -4.11
C ALA A 360 -6.79 9.19 -2.74
N LEU A 361 -6.11 8.94 -1.64
CA LEU A 361 -6.59 9.07 -0.26
C LEU A 361 -7.90 8.30 0.01
N CYS A 362 -8.12 7.20 -0.68
CA CYS A 362 -9.40 6.49 -0.67
C CYS A 362 -9.56 5.52 0.52
N GLY A 363 -8.51 5.18 1.25
CA GLY A 363 -8.54 4.28 2.41
C GLY A 363 -8.75 2.79 2.10
N GLN A 364 -8.82 2.34 0.84
CA GLN A 364 -8.99 0.92 0.51
C GLN A 364 -7.91 0.03 1.14
N CYS A 365 -6.67 0.51 1.16
CA CYS A 365 -5.54 -0.24 1.71
C CYS A 365 -5.70 -0.57 3.19
N SER A 366 -6.36 0.28 3.98
CA SER A 366 -6.62 0.01 5.40
C SER A 366 -7.69 -1.06 5.60
N VAL A 367 -8.70 -1.10 4.73
CA VAL A 367 -9.78 -2.12 4.79
C VAL A 367 -9.27 -3.49 4.34
N LEU A 368 -8.43 -3.53 3.30
CA LEU A 368 -7.84 -4.79 2.82
C LEU A 368 -6.73 -5.32 3.74
N CYS A 369 -6.10 -4.45 4.52
CA CYS A 369 -5.04 -4.84 5.42
C CYS A 369 -5.59 -5.52 6.68
N PRO A 370 -5.19 -6.76 7.02
CA PRO A 370 -5.67 -7.44 8.22
C PRO A 370 -5.31 -6.70 9.52
N ASN A 371 -4.36 -5.77 9.47
CA ASN A 371 -3.92 -4.95 10.60
C ASN A 371 -4.28 -3.46 10.45
N GLY A 372 -5.11 -3.10 9.49
CA GLY A 372 -5.60 -1.74 9.31
C GLY A 372 -4.53 -0.72 8.88
N TYR A 373 -3.48 -1.11 8.13
CA TYR A 373 -2.44 -0.17 7.72
C TYR A 373 -2.97 0.84 6.70
N ASP A 374 -3.00 2.11 7.06
CA ASP A 374 -3.57 3.18 6.22
C ASP A 374 -2.50 4.04 5.52
N MET A 375 -2.27 3.76 4.23
CA MET A 375 -1.41 4.60 3.39
C MET A 375 -2.04 5.93 3.01
N ALA A 376 -3.39 6.01 3.00
CA ALA A 376 -4.07 7.25 2.71
C ALA A 376 -3.81 8.29 3.81
N GLU A 377 -3.90 7.88 5.08
CA GLU A 377 -3.52 8.73 6.23
C GLU A 377 -2.08 9.22 6.11
N ILE A 378 -1.13 8.32 5.80
CA ILE A 378 0.29 8.68 5.67
C ILE A 378 0.52 9.73 4.58
N CYS A 379 -0.07 9.50 3.40
CA CYS A 379 0.05 10.45 2.28
C CYS A 379 -0.61 11.80 2.60
N HIS A 380 -1.76 11.80 3.27
CA HIS A 380 -2.48 13.00 3.67
C HIS A 380 -1.66 13.83 4.68
N LEU A 381 -1.19 13.22 5.76
CA LEU A 381 -0.30 13.87 6.74
C LEU A 381 0.98 14.40 6.08
N ALA A 382 1.55 13.67 5.13
CA ALA A 382 2.72 14.13 4.38
C ALA A 382 2.41 15.39 3.57
N ARG A 383 1.26 15.46 2.88
CA ARG A 383 0.81 16.66 2.15
C ARG A 383 0.66 17.87 3.07
N GLN A 384 -0.02 17.68 4.22
CA GLN A 384 -0.18 18.75 5.23
C GLN A 384 1.18 19.25 5.74
N ASN A 385 2.09 18.34 6.06
CA ASN A 385 3.44 18.68 6.48
C ASN A 385 4.21 19.46 5.39
N MET A 386 4.14 19.00 4.14
CA MET A 386 4.82 19.66 3.02
C MET A 386 4.25 21.04 2.73
N VAL A 387 2.94 21.25 2.85
CA VAL A 387 2.31 22.58 2.76
C VAL A 387 2.78 23.47 3.91
N PHE A 388 2.72 22.96 5.14
CA PHE A 388 3.14 23.70 6.33
C PHE A 388 4.61 24.14 6.28
N THR A 389 5.49 23.29 5.72
CA THR A 389 6.94 23.55 5.63
C THR A 389 7.35 24.29 4.34
N GLY A 390 6.39 24.66 3.48
CA GLY A 390 6.65 25.32 2.19
C GLY A 390 7.32 24.41 1.14
N LYS A 391 7.28 23.09 1.31
CA LYS A 391 7.89 22.10 0.41
C LYS A 391 6.90 21.54 -0.63
N MET A 392 5.63 21.95 -0.56
CA MET A 392 4.60 21.58 -1.53
C MET A 392 4.39 22.71 -2.53
N PRO A 393 4.82 22.59 -3.79
CA PRO A 393 4.51 23.58 -4.81
C PRO A 393 3.00 23.65 -5.05
N LEU A 394 2.48 24.86 -5.30
CA LEU A 394 1.05 25.07 -5.57
C LEU A 394 0.61 24.43 -6.91
N ALA A 395 1.49 24.41 -7.89
CA ALA A 395 1.20 24.05 -9.28
C ALA A 395 0.40 22.76 -9.48
N PRO A 396 0.70 21.63 -8.81
CA PRO A 396 -0.08 20.40 -8.99
C PRO A 396 -1.54 20.49 -8.54
N HIS A 397 -1.84 21.35 -7.57
CA HIS A 397 -3.16 21.45 -6.95
C HIS A 397 -3.93 22.70 -7.36
N GLU A 398 -3.26 23.69 -7.97
CA GLU A 398 -3.82 25.02 -8.20
C GLU A 398 -5.13 25.00 -8.98
N PHE A 399 -5.19 24.22 -10.08
CA PHE A 399 -6.41 24.16 -10.89
C PHE A 399 -7.60 23.68 -10.06
N ALA A 400 -7.43 22.58 -9.31
CA ALA A 400 -8.51 22.01 -8.48
C ALA A 400 -8.93 22.98 -7.36
N LEU A 401 -7.98 23.66 -6.73
CA LEU A 401 -8.25 24.67 -5.69
C LEU A 401 -8.98 25.90 -6.27
N MET A 402 -8.56 26.37 -7.44
CA MET A 402 -9.24 27.47 -8.13
C MET A 402 -10.67 27.09 -8.59
N ASP A 403 -10.88 25.82 -8.99
CA ASP A 403 -12.20 25.31 -9.35
C ASP A 403 -13.13 25.17 -8.13
N MET A 404 -12.57 24.83 -6.96
CA MET A 404 -13.29 24.87 -5.68
C MET A 404 -13.70 26.30 -5.31
N LEU A 405 -12.76 27.26 -5.41
CA LEU A 405 -13.04 28.67 -5.13
C LEU A 405 -14.08 29.27 -6.09
N PHE A 406 -14.05 28.89 -7.36
CA PHE A 406 -15.08 29.28 -8.33
C PHE A 406 -16.45 28.72 -7.92
N SER A 407 -16.53 27.46 -7.47
CA SER A 407 -17.76 26.86 -7.00
C SER A 407 -18.33 27.53 -5.74
N ASN A 408 -17.48 28.03 -4.85
CA ASN A 408 -17.88 28.75 -3.62
C ASN A 408 -17.89 30.27 -3.76
N GLY A 409 -17.67 30.77 -4.97
CA GLY A 409 -17.68 32.20 -5.32
C GLY A 409 -18.66 32.50 -6.45
N GLU A 410 -18.17 32.58 -7.70
CA GLU A 410 -18.97 33.00 -8.86
C GLU A 410 -20.17 32.09 -9.13
N ALA A 411 -20.02 30.77 -8.95
CA ALA A 411 -21.09 29.78 -9.16
C ALA A 411 -21.84 29.40 -7.88
N PHE A 412 -21.54 30.05 -6.75
CA PHE A 412 -22.21 29.77 -5.48
C PHE A 412 -23.67 30.24 -5.48
N LEU A 413 -24.53 29.46 -4.88
CA LEU A 413 -25.94 29.83 -4.61
C LEU A 413 -26.36 29.31 -3.24
N CYS A 414 -26.96 30.15 -2.43
CA CYS A 414 -27.61 29.76 -1.19
C CYS A 414 -28.94 30.52 -1.08
N ARG A 415 -30.09 29.81 -1.26
CA ARG A 415 -31.40 30.43 -1.27
C ARG A 415 -32.44 29.50 -0.62
N LYS A 416 -33.33 30.10 0.17
CA LYS A 416 -34.53 29.43 0.67
C LYS A 416 -35.50 29.18 -0.48
N GLN A 417 -36.32 28.14 -0.37
CA GLN A 417 -37.41 27.89 -1.32
C GLN A 417 -38.39 29.07 -1.27
N PRO A 418 -38.87 29.62 -2.42
CA PRO A 418 -39.87 30.68 -2.43
C PRO A 418 -41.13 30.30 -1.65
N GLY A 419 -41.65 31.23 -0.84
CA GLY A 419 -42.81 31.01 0.00
C GLY A 419 -42.51 30.45 1.41
N TYR A 420 -41.25 30.19 1.74
CA TYR A 420 -40.83 29.72 3.07
C TYR A 420 -39.91 30.75 3.74
N GLU A 421 -40.25 31.16 4.94
CA GLU A 421 -39.35 31.98 5.78
C GLU A 421 -38.21 31.15 6.36
N THR A 422 -38.47 29.88 6.67
CA THR A 422 -37.50 28.88 7.12
C THR A 422 -37.69 27.60 6.32
N CYS A 423 -36.61 26.91 5.99
CA CYS A 423 -36.64 25.61 5.34
C CYS A 423 -36.21 24.51 6.29
N LYS A 424 -36.92 23.40 6.30
CA LYS A 424 -36.56 22.22 7.10
C LYS A 424 -35.34 21.50 6.53
N TYR A 425 -35.15 21.58 5.22
CA TYR A 425 -34.07 20.91 4.50
C TYR A 425 -33.29 21.89 3.63
N VAL A 426 -32.01 21.53 3.34
CA VAL A 426 -31.23 22.14 2.28
C VAL A 426 -30.65 21.06 1.37
N PHE A 427 -30.89 21.19 0.07
CA PHE A 427 -30.26 20.29 -0.91
C PHE A 427 -28.88 20.80 -1.29
N PHE A 428 -27.87 19.94 -1.07
CA PHE A 428 -26.46 20.16 -1.44
C PHE A 428 -26.03 19.11 -2.47
N PRO A 429 -26.19 19.34 -3.79
CA PRO A 429 -25.92 18.36 -4.83
C PRO A 429 -24.42 18.04 -5.00
N GLY A 430 -23.55 18.97 -4.60
CA GLY A 430 -22.11 18.89 -4.77
C GLY A 430 -21.62 19.44 -6.12
N CYS A 431 -20.36 19.89 -6.14
CA CYS A 431 -19.77 20.63 -7.27
C CYS A 431 -19.60 19.79 -8.55
N GLN A 432 -19.45 18.48 -8.46
CA GLN A 432 -19.32 17.62 -9.64
C GLN A 432 -20.68 17.31 -10.29
N ALA A 433 -21.72 17.15 -9.51
CA ALA A 433 -23.08 16.94 -10.06
C ALA A 433 -23.54 18.17 -10.84
N THR A 434 -23.34 19.37 -10.30
CA THR A 434 -23.68 20.64 -10.97
C THR A 434 -22.87 20.89 -12.24
N ALA A 435 -21.64 20.37 -12.29
CA ALA A 435 -20.73 20.51 -13.43
C ALA A 435 -21.02 19.52 -14.58
N ILE A 436 -21.43 18.30 -14.24
CA ILE A 436 -21.51 17.18 -15.20
C ILE A 436 -22.97 16.94 -15.64
N ALA A 437 -23.91 17.04 -14.72
CA ALA A 437 -25.32 16.73 -14.96
C ALA A 437 -26.25 17.81 -14.37
N PRO A 438 -26.19 19.08 -14.83
CA PRO A 438 -27.01 20.19 -14.30
C PRO A 438 -28.49 19.93 -14.40
N ALA A 439 -28.97 19.30 -15.47
CA ALA A 439 -30.40 18.93 -15.65
C ALA A 439 -30.86 17.95 -14.57
N THR A 440 -30.04 16.99 -14.17
CA THR A 440 -30.35 16.06 -13.08
C THR A 440 -30.45 16.78 -11.73
N VAL A 441 -29.56 17.72 -11.47
CA VAL A 441 -29.57 18.52 -10.23
C VAL A 441 -30.83 19.38 -10.16
N ARG A 442 -31.20 20.04 -11.28
CA ARG A 442 -32.45 20.82 -11.38
C ARG A 442 -33.68 19.94 -11.14
N ALA A 443 -33.73 18.78 -11.78
CA ALA A 443 -34.86 17.85 -11.61
C ALA A 443 -34.97 17.35 -10.16
N ALA A 444 -33.85 17.00 -9.54
CA ALA A 444 -33.81 16.57 -8.14
C ALA A 444 -34.30 17.65 -7.19
N TYR A 445 -33.84 18.89 -7.36
CA TYR A 445 -34.27 20.00 -6.50
C TYR A 445 -35.78 20.26 -6.60
N LEU A 446 -36.33 20.31 -7.82
CA LEU A 446 -37.76 20.55 -8.04
C LEU A 446 -38.62 19.39 -7.49
N ASP A 447 -38.15 18.16 -7.61
CA ASP A 447 -38.83 16.99 -7.05
C ASP A 447 -38.85 17.05 -5.51
N LEU A 448 -37.71 17.32 -4.87
CA LEU A 448 -37.64 17.47 -3.42
C LEU A 448 -38.56 18.61 -2.91
N CYS A 449 -38.57 19.76 -3.60
CA CYS A 449 -39.44 20.88 -3.25
C CYS A 449 -40.92 20.53 -3.35
N SER A 450 -41.31 19.65 -4.27
CA SER A 450 -42.71 19.26 -4.48
C SER A 450 -43.19 18.19 -3.49
N ARG A 451 -42.28 17.36 -2.94
CA ARG A 451 -42.67 16.18 -2.15
C ARG A 451 -42.31 16.28 -0.68
N LEU A 452 -41.36 17.16 -0.29
CA LEU A 452 -40.98 17.32 1.10
C LEU A 452 -41.72 18.48 1.77
N GLU A 453 -42.39 18.21 2.88
CA GLU A 453 -43.04 19.24 3.70
C GLU A 453 -42.03 20.04 4.53
N GLY A 454 -42.24 21.34 4.67
CA GLY A 454 -41.40 22.24 5.46
C GLY A 454 -40.34 22.99 4.66
N GLY A 455 -40.38 22.87 3.33
CA GLY A 455 -39.51 23.62 2.40
C GLY A 455 -38.08 23.07 2.28
N VAL A 456 -37.52 23.22 1.08
CA VAL A 456 -36.18 22.79 0.72
C VAL A 456 -35.35 23.96 0.20
N ALA A 457 -34.40 24.44 0.95
CA ALA A 457 -33.42 25.41 0.47
C ALA A 457 -32.47 24.75 -0.54
N LEU A 458 -31.81 25.56 -1.37
CA LEU A 458 -30.76 25.08 -2.28
C LEU A 458 -29.44 25.73 -1.96
N MET A 459 -28.38 24.90 -1.87
CA MET A 459 -27.00 25.36 -1.74
C MET A 459 -26.15 24.72 -2.83
N LEU A 460 -25.75 25.51 -3.85
CA LEU A 460 -24.78 25.12 -4.87
C LEU A 460 -23.38 25.55 -4.42
N GLY A 461 -22.46 24.61 -4.27
CA GLY A 461 -21.11 24.90 -3.81
C GLY A 461 -20.25 23.63 -3.76
N CYS A 462 -19.04 23.79 -3.23
CA CYS A 462 -18.09 22.71 -2.96
C CYS A 462 -17.94 22.50 -1.45
N CYS A 463 -17.96 21.24 -1.00
CA CYS A 463 -17.83 20.88 0.42
C CYS A 463 -16.43 21.14 1.03
N GLY A 464 -15.42 21.45 0.22
CA GLY A 464 -14.06 21.71 0.74
C GLY A 464 -13.11 20.52 0.68
N ALA A 465 -13.56 19.31 0.40
CA ALA A 465 -12.70 18.12 0.33
C ALA A 465 -11.44 18.29 -0.53
N VAL A 466 -11.49 19.15 -1.55
CA VAL A 466 -10.37 19.47 -2.45
C VAL A 466 -9.20 20.13 -1.68
N SER A 467 -9.49 21.07 -0.79
CA SER A 467 -8.47 21.76 0.04
C SER A 467 -7.90 20.82 1.10
N ASP A 468 -8.72 19.96 1.69
CA ASP A 468 -8.27 18.93 2.62
C ASP A 468 -7.32 17.93 1.91
N TRP A 469 -7.73 17.39 0.76
CA TRP A 469 -6.89 16.48 -0.03
C TRP A 469 -5.56 17.09 -0.49
N ALA A 470 -5.53 18.40 -0.71
CA ALA A 470 -4.30 19.13 -1.03
C ALA A 470 -3.38 19.37 0.20
N GLY A 471 -3.84 19.02 1.40
CA GLY A 471 -3.15 19.31 2.64
C GLY A 471 -3.18 20.80 3.04
N ARG A 472 -4.10 21.58 2.45
CA ARG A 472 -4.26 23.05 2.69
C ARG A 472 -5.22 23.29 3.85
N TYR A 473 -4.76 23.00 5.06
CA TYR A 473 -5.57 23.04 6.28
C TYR A 473 -6.29 24.39 6.48
N GLU A 474 -5.56 25.52 6.40
CA GLU A 474 -6.15 26.86 6.59
C GLU A 474 -7.25 27.16 5.57
N MET A 475 -7.02 26.79 4.30
CA MET A 475 -8.02 26.97 3.23
C MET A 475 -9.25 26.08 3.43
N HIS A 476 -9.03 24.92 4.00
CA HIS A 476 -10.10 24.00 4.35
C HIS A 476 -10.94 24.56 5.50
N GLU A 477 -10.32 25.04 6.58
CA GLU A 477 -11.00 25.69 7.69
C GLU A 477 -11.80 26.92 7.24
N ASP A 478 -11.24 27.75 6.36
CA ASP A 478 -11.96 28.89 5.77
C ASP A 478 -13.20 28.45 5.00
N THR A 479 -13.11 27.33 4.25
CA THR A 479 -14.24 26.78 3.51
C THR A 479 -15.32 26.24 4.45
N VAL A 480 -14.93 25.49 5.47
CA VAL A 480 -15.85 24.98 6.50
C VAL A 480 -16.57 26.13 7.20
N LYS A 481 -15.83 27.15 7.63
CA LYS A 481 -16.40 28.34 8.25
C LYS A 481 -17.41 29.05 7.33
N PHE A 482 -17.05 29.24 6.06
CA PHE A 482 -17.95 29.84 5.07
C PHE A 482 -19.25 29.05 4.93
N LEU A 483 -19.18 27.71 4.84
CA LEU A 483 -20.39 26.87 4.72
C LEU A 483 -21.23 26.92 5.99
N ASN A 484 -20.60 26.85 7.17
CA ASN A 484 -21.31 26.99 8.46
C ASN A 484 -22.03 28.34 8.61
N GLU A 485 -21.41 29.44 8.16
CA GLU A 485 -22.07 30.74 8.13
C GLU A 485 -23.32 30.73 7.23
N LYS A 486 -23.23 30.11 6.04
CA LYS A 486 -24.36 29.98 5.12
C LYS A 486 -25.45 29.03 5.65
N MET A 487 -25.08 27.98 6.36
CA MET A 487 -26.03 27.12 7.05
C MET A 487 -26.78 27.86 8.16
N ALA A 488 -26.09 28.66 8.94
CA ALA A 488 -26.71 29.51 9.97
C ALA A 488 -27.69 30.55 9.38
N GLU A 489 -27.39 31.16 8.22
CA GLU A 489 -28.31 32.05 7.49
C GLU A 489 -29.61 31.35 7.06
N LEU A 490 -29.54 30.03 6.78
CA LEU A 490 -30.69 29.20 6.46
C LEU A 490 -31.46 28.72 7.69
N GLY A 491 -30.91 28.86 8.91
CA GLY A 491 -31.49 28.37 10.17
C GLY A 491 -31.08 26.94 10.51
N ASN A 492 -29.94 26.48 9.99
CA ASN A 492 -29.36 25.15 10.22
C ASN A 492 -30.31 23.98 9.86
N PRO A 493 -30.83 23.94 8.63
CA PRO A 493 -31.71 22.85 8.17
C PRO A 493 -30.94 21.52 8.05
N THR A 494 -31.68 20.40 8.01
CA THR A 494 -31.11 19.09 7.65
C THR A 494 -30.53 19.13 6.23
N ILE A 495 -29.29 18.72 6.05
CA ILE A 495 -28.62 18.69 4.74
C ILE A 495 -29.02 17.40 3.99
N ILE A 496 -29.48 17.55 2.75
CA ILE A 496 -29.66 16.45 1.81
C ILE A 496 -28.48 16.49 0.83
N ALA A 497 -27.50 15.60 1.00
CA ALA A 497 -26.30 15.54 0.18
C ALA A 497 -26.52 14.68 -1.08
N GLY A 498 -26.18 15.23 -2.25
CA GLY A 498 -26.23 14.53 -3.55
C GLY A 498 -24.95 13.78 -3.92
N CYS A 499 -23.93 13.78 -3.04
CA CYS A 499 -22.62 13.17 -3.29
C CYS A 499 -22.11 12.51 -2.01
N PRO A 500 -21.60 11.25 -2.06
CA PRO A 500 -21.11 10.55 -0.87
C PRO A 500 -19.87 11.23 -0.25
N THR A 501 -19.00 11.83 -1.07
CA THR A 501 -17.88 12.61 -0.55
C THR A 501 -18.35 13.85 0.20
N CYS A 502 -19.36 14.56 -0.33
CA CYS A 502 -19.94 15.71 0.38
C CYS A 502 -20.62 15.28 1.68
N LYS A 503 -21.36 14.16 1.68
CA LYS A 503 -21.98 13.60 2.89
C LYS A 503 -20.92 13.36 3.97
N LYS A 504 -19.83 12.66 3.62
CA LYS A 504 -18.72 12.36 4.53
C LYS A 504 -18.06 13.63 5.06
N GLU A 505 -17.74 14.57 4.19
CA GLU A 505 -17.02 15.81 4.52
C GLU A 505 -17.86 16.70 5.44
N LEU A 506 -19.11 16.98 5.05
CA LEU A 506 -20.01 17.80 5.86
C LEU A 506 -20.32 17.15 7.21
N SER A 507 -20.46 15.80 7.27
CA SER A 507 -20.71 15.10 8.54
C SER A 507 -19.54 15.22 9.54
N ALA A 508 -18.34 15.54 9.07
CA ALA A 508 -17.18 15.75 9.95
C ALA A 508 -17.14 17.15 10.57
N HIS A 509 -17.87 18.13 10.01
CA HIS A 509 -17.71 19.54 10.34
C HIS A 509 -19.02 20.26 10.67
N GLU A 510 -20.18 19.74 10.25
CA GLU A 510 -21.48 20.35 10.50
C GLU A 510 -22.17 19.74 11.72
N ASN A 511 -22.79 20.59 12.53
CA ASN A 511 -23.56 20.16 13.72
C ASN A 511 -25.06 19.97 13.42
N VAL A 512 -25.39 19.58 12.19
CA VAL A 512 -26.77 19.31 11.75
C VAL A 512 -26.89 17.90 11.21
N GLU A 513 -28.12 17.40 11.11
CA GLU A 513 -28.35 16.10 10.48
C GLU A 513 -28.00 16.15 8.99
N ILE A 514 -27.26 15.13 8.50
CA ILE A 514 -26.88 15.01 7.11
C ILE A 514 -27.35 13.66 6.57
N ARG A 515 -28.10 13.69 5.50
CA ARG A 515 -28.71 12.54 4.85
C ARG A 515 -28.29 12.47 3.39
N GLY A 516 -28.04 11.28 2.86
CA GLY A 516 -27.91 11.10 1.42
C GLY A 516 -29.25 11.26 0.71
N ILE A 517 -29.28 11.84 -0.48
CA ILE A 517 -30.51 11.96 -1.28
C ILE A 517 -31.16 10.59 -1.53
N TRP A 518 -30.35 9.53 -1.65
CA TRP A 518 -30.81 8.14 -1.81
C TRP A 518 -31.60 7.66 -0.59
N GLU A 519 -31.18 8.01 0.62
CA GLU A 519 -31.92 7.68 1.84
C GLU A 519 -33.28 8.40 1.89
N VAL A 520 -33.30 9.64 1.45
CA VAL A 520 -34.57 10.42 1.35
C VAL A 520 -35.50 9.81 0.29
N LEU A 521 -34.95 9.44 -0.86
CA LEU A 521 -35.73 8.81 -1.94
C LEU A 521 -36.31 7.44 -1.56
N GLU A 522 -35.64 6.67 -0.71
CA GLU A 522 -36.22 5.44 -0.16
C GLU A 522 -37.46 5.72 0.69
N GLU A 523 -37.42 6.77 1.50
CA GLU A 523 -38.52 7.11 2.40
C GLU A 523 -39.73 7.70 1.67
N ILE A 524 -39.48 8.62 0.71
CA ILE A 524 -40.57 9.30 0.00
C ILE A 524 -41.00 8.57 -1.28
N GLY A 525 -40.31 7.50 -1.65
CA GLY A 525 -40.50 6.77 -2.91
C GLY A 525 -39.78 7.42 -4.10
N LEU A 526 -39.70 6.70 -5.21
CA LEU A 526 -39.12 7.20 -6.46
C LEU A 526 -40.13 8.07 -7.24
N PRO A 527 -39.67 9.09 -7.98
CA PRO A 527 -40.57 9.90 -8.83
C PRO A 527 -41.11 9.09 -10.01
N GLU A 528 -42.29 9.46 -10.50
CA GLU A 528 -42.94 8.78 -11.64
C GLU A 528 -42.09 8.74 -12.91
N LYS A 529 -41.18 9.70 -13.08
CA LYS A 529 -40.26 9.79 -14.21
C LYS A 529 -39.04 8.84 -14.12
N ALA A 530 -38.97 8.04 -13.06
CA ALA A 530 -37.83 7.09 -12.88
C ALA A 530 -37.81 6.08 -14.03
N LYS A 531 -36.63 5.93 -14.63
CA LYS A 531 -36.42 5.00 -15.75
C LYS A 531 -36.10 3.62 -15.22
N ARG A 532 -36.87 2.62 -15.61
CA ARG A 532 -36.50 1.23 -15.42
C ARG A 532 -35.35 0.85 -16.34
N LEU A 533 -34.44 0.02 -15.80
CA LEU A 533 -33.25 -0.45 -16.52
C LEU A 533 -33.15 -1.98 -16.42
N ASP A 534 -34.10 -2.72 -17.00
CA ASP A 534 -34.21 -4.18 -16.89
C ASP A 534 -33.03 -4.91 -17.56
N LYS A 535 -31.80 -4.69 -17.04
CA LYS A 535 -30.55 -5.33 -17.51
C LYS A 535 -29.54 -5.55 -16.37
N PRO A 536 -28.56 -6.47 -16.56
CA PRO A 536 -27.48 -6.65 -15.60
C PRO A 536 -26.57 -5.43 -15.56
N ILE A 537 -26.15 -5.06 -14.35
CA ILE A 537 -25.24 -3.94 -14.07
C ILE A 537 -24.26 -4.31 -12.96
N ALA A 538 -23.11 -3.67 -12.95
CA ALA A 538 -22.19 -3.64 -11.82
C ALA A 538 -22.33 -2.33 -11.05
N ILE A 539 -22.33 -2.37 -9.73
CA ILE A 539 -22.32 -1.16 -8.90
C ILE A 539 -20.86 -0.81 -8.57
N HIS A 540 -20.49 0.46 -8.74
CA HIS A 540 -19.25 0.98 -8.21
C HIS A 540 -19.50 1.73 -6.91
N ASP A 541 -19.09 1.13 -5.79
CA ASP A 541 -19.15 1.78 -4.49
C ASP A 541 -18.11 2.88 -4.39
N ALA A 542 -18.58 4.11 -4.24
CA ALA A 542 -17.74 5.28 -4.20
C ALA A 542 -16.89 5.32 -2.91
N CYS A 543 -15.62 5.69 -3.02
CA CYS A 543 -14.73 5.76 -1.85
C CYS A 543 -15.21 6.74 -0.74
N GLY A 544 -16.04 7.72 -1.09
CA GLY A 544 -16.70 8.61 -0.11
C GLY A 544 -17.74 7.91 0.76
N ALA A 545 -18.27 6.76 0.33
CA ALA A 545 -19.23 5.94 1.08
C ALA A 545 -18.57 4.75 1.79
N ARG A 546 -17.23 4.68 1.85
CA ARG A 546 -16.53 3.63 2.58
C ARG A 546 -16.84 3.70 4.07
N GLY A 547 -17.35 2.61 4.64
CA GLY A 547 -17.86 2.53 6.02
C GLY A 547 -19.29 3.03 6.20
N ASP A 548 -19.94 3.56 5.15
CA ASP A 548 -21.34 3.98 5.18
C ASP A 548 -22.23 2.91 4.54
N HIS A 549 -22.42 1.80 5.27
CA HIS A 549 -23.21 0.65 4.80
C HIS A 549 -24.64 1.03 4.47
N ARG A 550 -25.25 1.97 5.23
CA ARG A 550 -26.61 2.45 4.95
C ARG A 550 -26.71 3.05 3.54
N THR A 551 -25.74 3.88 3.16
CA THR A 551 -25.66 4.42 1.79
C THR A 551 -25.52 3.29 0.77
N GLN A 552 -24.60 2.35 0.97
CA GLN A 552 -24.35 1.24 0.04
C GLN A 552 -25.59 0.37 -0.17
N GLU A 553 -26.30 0.05 0.90
CA GLU A 553 -27.57 -0.72 0.87
C GLU A 553 -28.71 0.05 0.20
N SER A 554 -28.87 1.36 0.52
CA SER A 554 -29.88 2.20 -0.11
C SER A 554 -29.73 2.26 -1.64
N ILE A 555 -28.49 2.37 -2.11
CA ILE A 555 -28.17 2.37 -3.55
C ILE A 555 -28.61 1.06 -4.21
N ARG A 556 -28.34 -0.09 -3.58
CA ARG A 556 -28.71 -1.40 -4.10
C ARG A 556 -30.24 -1.55 -4.16
N ARG A 557 -30.95 -1.20 -3.08
CA ARG A 557 -32.43 -1.27 -3.04
C ARG A 557 -33.09 -0.38 -4.10
N ILE A 558 -32.57 0.84 -4.32
CA ILE A 558 -33.07 1.73 -5.37
C ILE A 558 -32.79 1.13 -6.76
N ALA A 559 -31.59 0.64 -7.00
CA ALA A 559 -31.24 0.01 -8.27
C ALA A 559 -32.14 -1.19 -8.59
N GLU A 560 -32.37 -2.06 -7.63
CA GLU A 560 -33.29 -3.21 -7.77
C GLU A 560 -34.73 -2.76 -8.03
N SER A 561 -35.23 -1.71 -7.35
CA SER A 561 -36.57 -1.16 -7.58
C SER A 561 -36.74 -0.57 -8.99
N LEU A 562 -35.65 -0.12 -9.61
CA LEU A 562 -35.56 0.31 -11.00
C LEU A 562 -35.42 -0.84 -12.01
N GLY A 563 -35.45 -2.11 -11.54
CA GLY A 563 -35.34 -3.31 -12.37
C GLY A 563 -33.92 -3.71 -12.72
N CYS A 564 -32.91 -3.07 -12.13
CA CYS A 564 -31.52 -3.45 -12.35
C CYS A 564 -31.22 -4.83 -11.75
N GLN A 565 -30.55 -5.69 -12.52
CA GLN A 565 -30.02 -6.96 -12.03
C GLN A 565 -28.59 -6.71 -11.53
N VAL A 566 -28.44 -6.42 -10.24
CA VAL A 566 -27.15 -6.10 -9.66
C VAL A 566 -26.27 -7.36 -9.63
N GLN A 567 -25.08 -7.28 -10.24
CA GLN A 567 -24.04 -8.28 -10.14
C GLN A 567 -22.88 -7.69 -9.34
N GLU A 568 -22.59 -8.35 -8.23
CA GLU A 568 -21.50 -7.94 -7.37
C GLU A 568 -20.13 -8.26 -8.01
N THR A 569 -19.12 -7.45 -7.71
CA THR A 569 -17.79 -7.55 -8.29
C THR A 569 -16.77 -7.91 -7.21
N GLU A 570 -15.60 -8.42 -7.60
CA GLU A 570 -14.47 -8.53 -6.68
C GLU A 570 -14.15 -7.15 -6.09
N TYR A 571 -13.89 -7.07 -4.80
CA TYR A 571 -13.66 -5.81 -4.06
C TYR A 571 -14.84 -4.82 -4.18
N GLU A 572 -15.99 -5.21 -3.68
CA GLU A 572 -17.18 -4.35 -3.57
C GLU A 572 -17.31 -3.67 -2.20
N GLY A 573 -18.31 -2.82 -2.04
CA GLY A 573 -18.61 -2.13 -0.79
C GLY A 573 -17.38 -1.38 -0.25
N ASP A 574 -17.00 -1.69 0.98
CA ASP A 574 -15.84 -1.07 1.63
C ASP A 574 -14.49 -1.43 0.98
N GLN A 575 -14.42 -2.53 0.25
CA GLN A 575 -13.23 -2.95 -0.46
C GLN A 575 -13.09 -2.33 -1.85
N SER A 576 -14.09 -1.59 -2.34
CA SER A 576 -14.11 -1.02 -3.69
C SER A 576 -12.87 -0.16 -3.98
N PRO A 577 -12.19 -0.34 -5.13
CA PRO A 577 -11.05 0.48 -5.51
C PRO A 577 -11.45 1.90 -5.89
N CYS A 578 -10.49 2.83 -5.89
CA CYS A 578 -10.73 4.21 -6.28
C CYS A 578 -10.82 4.36 -7.79
N CYS A 579 -11.79 5.16 -8.26
CA CYS A 579 -11.93 5.52 -9.68
C CYS A 579 -10.81 6.44 -10.22
N GLY A 580 -9.90 6.95 -9.37
CA GLY A 580 -8.79 7.81 -9.76
C GLY A 580 -9.07 9.32 -9.71
N TYR A 581 -10.26 9.76 -9.30
CA TYR A 581 -10.58 11.18 -9.13
C TYR A 581 -10.14 11.73 -7.76
N GLY A 582 -10.37 10.96 -6.69
CA GLY A 582 -10.09 11.36 -5.30
C GLY A 582 -8.64 11.73 -5.05
N GLY A 583 -8.38 12.42 -3.92
CA GLY A 583 -7.03 12.82 -3.52
C GLY A 583 -6.31 13.69 -4.54
N LEU A 584 -7.01 14.32 -5.48
CA LEU A 584 -6.49 15.12 -6.59
C LEU A 584 -5.61 14.37 -7.59
N THR A 585 -5.61 13.03 -7.57
CA THR A 585 -4.73 12.22 -8.42
C THR A 585 -4.91 12.54 -9.91
N GLN A 586 -6.14 12.82 -10.36
CA GLN A 586 -6.42 13.22 -11.74
C GLN A 586 -5.65 14.48 -12.16
N PHE A 587 -5.40 15.41 -11.25
CA PHE A 587 -4.72 16.68 -11.54
C PHE A 587 -3.21 16.57 -11.35
N THR A 588 -2.78 15.77 -10.39
CA THR A 588 -1.37 15.63 -10.02
C THR A 588 -0.63 14.54 -10.78
N ASN A 589 -1.34 13.47 -11.18
CA ASN A 589 -0.75 12.33 -11.90
C ASN A 589 -1.83 11.59 -12.73
N ARG A 590 -2.08 12.09 -13.94
CA ARG A 590 -3.11 11.54 -14.86
C ARG A 590 -2.87 10.06 -15.20
N GLU A 591 -1.60 9.65 -15.36
CA GLU A 591 -1.24 8.25 -15.63
C GLU A 591 -1.69 7.34 -14.48
N MET A 592 -1.42 7.75 -13.23
CA MET A 592 -1.85 6.99 -12.08
C MET A 592 -3.37 6.96 -11.93
N ALA A 593 -4.04 8.09 -12.18
CA ALA A 593 -5.48 8.17 -12.19
C ALA A 593 -6.10 7.21 -13.22
N LYS A 594 -5.50 7.12 -14.42
CA LYS A 594 -5.92 6.15 -15.44
C LYS A 594 -5.75 4.70 -14.96
N LYS A 595 -4.59 4.34 -14.42
CA LYS A 595 -4.36 2.99 -13.85
C LYS A 595 -5.38 2.61 -12.78
N MET A 596 -5.79 3.57 -11.94
CA MET A 596 -6.85 3.35 -10.96
C MET A 596 -8.22 3.11 -11.63
N THR A 597 -8.54 3.89 -12.66
CA THR A 597 -9.77 3.71 -13.43
C THR A 597 -9.77 2.35 -14.12
N ASP A 598 -8.69 1.99 -14.81
CA ASP A 598 -8.54 0.72 -15.50
C ASP A 598 -8.77 -0.46 -14.54
N LYS A 599 -8.15 -0.42 -13.34
CA LYS A 599 -8.35 -1.45 -12.31
C LYS A 599 -9.81 -1.56 -11.84
N CYS A 600 -10.55 -0.45 -11.81
CA CYS A 600 -11.99 -0.52 -11.54
C CYS A 600 -12.74 -1.22 -12.68
N LEU A 601 -12.38 -0.92 -13.92
CA LEU A 601 -13.07 -1.41 -15.12
C LEU A 601 -12.75 -2.88 -15.43
N GLU A 602 -11.59 -3.39 -15.01
CA GLU A 602 -11.19 -4.80 -15.14
C GLU A 602 -12.07 -5.77 -14.34
N ARG A 603 -12.80 -5.28 -13.33
CA ARG A 603 -13.63 -6.12 -12.44
C ARG A 603 -14.91 -6.64 -13.10
N SER A 604 -15.42 -5.94 -14.11
CA SER A 604 -16.65 -6.34 -14.80
C SER A 604 -16.74 -5.72 -16.20
N ASP A 605 -17.27 -6.47 -17.13
CA ASP A 605 -17.60 -5.97 -18.49
C ASP A 605 -19.00 -5.33 -18.57
N LEU A 606 -19.77 -5.41 -17.51
CA LEU A 606 -21.13 -4.84 -17.44
C LEU A 606 -21.10 -3.31 -17.43
N PRO A 607 -22.22 -2.67 -17.80
CA PRO A 607 -22.43 -1.26 -17.51
C PRO A 607 -22.31 -0.96 -16.02
N TYR A 608 -21.66 0.15 -15.69
CA TYR A 608 -21.51 0.56 -14.29
C TYR A 608 -22.60 1.54 -13.86
N LEU A 609 -23.22 1.25 -12.72
CA LEU A 609 -24.03 2.20 -11.97
C LEU A 609 -23.16 2.82 -10.87
N SER A 610 -23.06 4.15 -10.87
CA SER A 610 -22.33 4.92 -9.85
C SER A 610 -23.28 5.87 -9.14
N TYR A 611 -23.00 6.21 -7.90
CA TYR A 611 -23.70 7.24 -7.12
C TYR A 611 -22.76 8.40 -6.70
N CYS A 612 -21.60 8.46 -7.34
CA CYS A 612 -20.69 9.60 -7.33
C CYS A 612 -20.48 10.06 -8.78
N MET A 613 -20.82 11.32 -9.07
CA MET A 613 -20.77 11.84 -10.44
C MET A 613 -19.35 11.86 -11.02
N ALA A 614 -18.32 12.06 -10.18
CA ALA A 614 -16.93 11.98 -10.62
C ALA A 614 -16.53 10.56 -11.07
N CYS A 615 -17.02 9.51 -10.38
CA CYS A 615 -16.77 8.12 -10.79
C CYS A 615 -17.43 7.82 -12.14
N ARG A 616 -18.71 8.22 -12.29
CA ARG A 616 -19.46 8.09 -13.55
C ARG A 616 -18.72 8.73 -14.73
N ASP A 617 -18.30 9.98 -14.57
CA ASP A 617 -17.57 10.74 -15.61
C ASP A 617 -16.23 10.07 -15.98
N ARG A 618 -15.51 9.55 -14.98
CA ARG A 618 -14.25 8.83 -15.19
C ARG A 618 -14.43 7.57 -16.04
N PHE A 619 -15.42 6.75 -15.71
CA PHE A 619 -15.68 5.51 -16.45
C PHE A 619 -16.19 5.77 -17.86
N ALA A 620 -17.07 6.75 -18.02
CA ALA A 620 -17.58 7.16 -19.34
C ALA A 620 -16.47 7.71 -20.26
N ARG A 621 -15.49 8.46 -19.73
CA ARG A 621 -14.32 8.95 -20.48
C ARG A 621 -13.41 7.84 -21.00
N GLU A 622 -13.36 6.71 -20.30
CA GLU A 622 -12.62 5.51 -20.75
C GLU A 622 -13.48 4.60 -21.65
N GLY A 623 -14.65 5.08 -22.10
CA GLY A 623 -15.50 4.37 -23.05
C GLY A 623 -16.40 3.29 -22.41
N ARG A 624 -16.45 3.16 -21.07
CA ARG A 624 -17.34 2.22 -20.39
C ARG A 624 -18.74 2.83 -20.26
N GLU A 625 -19.77 2.08 -20.68
CA GLU A 625 -21.15 2.47 -20.39
C GLU A 625 -21.30 2.67 -18.88
N SER A 626 -21.57 3.90 -18.48
CA SER A 626 -21.65 4.29 -17.08
C SER A 626 -22.75 5.33 -16.88
N MET A 627 -23.57 5.13 -15.86
CA MET A 627 -24.69 6.00 -15.50
C MET A 627 -24.65 6.36 -14.03
N HIS A 628 -25.19 7.51 -13.69
CA HIS A 628 -25.38 7.89 -12.30
C HIS A 628 -26.77 7.48 -11.83
N LEU A 629 -26.90 7.04 -10.57
CA LEU A 629 -28.20 6.62 -10.01
C LEU A 629 -29.28 7.69 -10.18
N LEU A 630 -28.96 8.95 -9.93
CA LEU A 630 -29.93 10.06 -10.08
C LEU A 630 -30.32 10.33 -11.54
N GLU A 631 -29.51 9.97 -12.54
CA GLU A 631 -29.87 10.03 -13.94
C GLU A 631 -31.04 9.06 -14.23
N LEU A 632 -30.98 7.85 -13.66
CA LEU A 632 -32.09 6.88 -13.75
C LEU A 632 -33.32 7.35 -12.98
N VAL A 633 -33.14 7.81 -11.75
CA VAL A 633 -34.22 8.25 -10.88
C VAL A 633 -35.00 9.42 -11.49
N TYR A 634 -34.33 10.38 -12.11
CA TYR A 634 -34.96 11.57 -12.69
C TYR A 634 -35.18 11.50 -14.20
N GLY A 635 -34.85 10.38 -14.82
CA GLY A 635 -35.07 10.18 -16.25
C GLY A 635 -34.23 11.09 -17.16
N THR A 636 -33.11 11.58 -16.65
CA THR A 636 -32.17 12.45 -17.35
C THR A 636 -30.95 11.65 -17.85
N SER A 637 -30.12 12.23 -18.71
CA SER A 637 -28.82 11.68 -19.10
C SER A 637 -27.87 12.84 -19.36
N ALA A 638 -26.58 12.64 -19.06
CA ALA A 638 -25.55 13.51 -19.59
C ALA A 638 -25.16 13.00 -20.98
N ASP A 639 -25.35 13.83 -22.01
CA ASP A 639 -25.15 13.43 -23.40
C ASP A 639 -23.69 13.14 -23.73
N HIS A 640 -22.75 13.77 -23.02
CA HIS A 640 -21.31 13.60 -23.16
C HIS A 640 -20.57 13.88 -21.83
N CYS A 641 -19.26 13.67 -21.83
CA CYS A 641 -18.38 14.02 -20.70
C CYS A 641 -17.88 15.46 -20.89
N PRO A 642 -18.38 16.44 -20.14
CA PRO A 642 -18.03 17.85 -20.35
C PRO A 642 -16.54 18.11 -20.06
N ASP A 643 -15.91 18.94 -20.90
CA ASP A 643 -14.54 19.42 -20.66
C ASP A 643 -14.46 20.34 -19.42
N ILE A 644 -13.25 20.77 -19.06
CA ILE A 644 -13.04 21.60 -17.85
C ILE A 644 -13.73 22.97 -17.93
N SER A 645 -13.85 23.55 -19.13
CA SER A 645 -14.51 24.83 -19.36
C SER A 645 -16.03 24.67 -19.33
N GLU A 646 -16.56 23.63 -19.96
CA GLU A 646 -17.98 23.27 -19.89
C GLU A 646 -18.42 22.98 -18.46
N LYS A 647 -17.59 22.31 -17.66
CA LYS A 647 -17.88 22.08 -16.24
C LYS A 647 -18.10 23.38 -15.46
N ARG A 648 -17.30 24.41 -15.71
CA ARG A 648 -17.52 25.74 -15.10
C ARG A 648 -18.73 26.46 -15.68
N PHE A 649 -18.91 26.39 -16.99
CA PHE A 649 -20.07 26.97 -17.66
C PHE A 649 -21.38 26.35 -17.13
N ASN A 650 -21.45 25.03 -17.01
CA ASN A 650 -22.63 24.32 -16.49
C ASN A 650 -23.00 24.75 -15.07
N ARG A 651 -22.01 24.91 -14.18
CA ARG A 651 -22.27 25.40 -12.81
C ARG A 651 -22.86 26.80 -12.82
N LEU A 652 -22.27 27.71 -13.61
CA LEU A 652 -22.72 29.09 -13.70
C LEU A 652 -24.11 29.20 -14.37
N SER A 653 -24.32 28.45 -15.47
CA SER A 653 -25.60 28.43 -16.18
C SER A 653 -26.72 27.89 -15.29
N LEU A 654 -26.49 26.74 -14.62
CA LEU A 654 -27.46 26.18 -13.68
C LEU A 654 -27.85 27.19 -12.59
N ARG A 655 -26.85 27.87 -11.98
CA ARG A 655 -27.10 28.92 -10.98
C ARG A 655 -27.98 30.01 -11.56
N ASN A 656 -27.63 30.54 -12.73
CA ASN A 656 -28.32 31.67 -13.36
C ASN A 656 -29.72 31.30 -13.82
N GLU A 657 -29.91 30.09 -14.40
CA GLU A 657 -31.21 29.56 -14.76
C GLU A 657 -32.16 29.44 -13.56
N LEU A 658 -31.66 28.86 -12.47
CA LEU A 658 -32.45 28.70 -11.25
C LEU A 658 -32.81 30.05 -10.62
N LEU A 659 -31.88 31.03 -10.59
CA LEU A 659 -32.19 32.40 -10.12
C LEU A 659 -33.29 33.04 -10.93
N LYS A 660 -33.21 32.96 -12.27
CA LYS A 660 -34.27 33.50 -13.17
C LYS A 660 -35.60 32.77 -13.02
N GLU A 661 -35.57 31.44 -13.03
CA GLU A 661 -36.81 30.61 -13.07
C GLU A 661 -37.55 30.57 -11.71
N ILE A 662 -36.81 30.37 -10.61
CA ILE A 662 -37.37 30.06 -9.30
C ILE A 662 -37.48 31.33 -8.45
N TRP A 663 -36.39 32.10 -8.35
CA TRP A 663 -36.35 33.29 -7.50
C TRP A 663 -36.71 34.59 -8.22
N LYS A 664 -36.89 34.56 -9.58
CA LYS A 664 -37.21 35.71 -10.41
C LYS A 664 -36.18 36.84 -10.29
N GLU A 665 -34.91 36.48 -10.03
CA GLU A 665 -33.80 37.42 -9.97
C GLU A 665 -33.25 37.68 -11.38
N GLU A 666 -32.95 38.94 -11.72
CA GLU A 666 -32.22 39.29 -12.94
C GLU A 666 -30.75 38.93 -12.78
N VAL A 667 -30.15 38.40 -13.85
CA VAL A 667 -28.75 38.01 -13.90
C VAL A 667 -28.08 38.71 -15.07
N ASP A 668 -27.02 39.46 -14.80
CA ASP A 668 -26.25 40.15 -15.84
C ASP A 668 -25.62 39.16 -16.81
N GLU A 669 -25.86 39.33 -18.09
CA GLU A 669 -25.15 38.60 -19.15
C GLU A 669 -23.97 39.43 -19.62
N VAL A 670 -22.78 38.85 -19.61
CA VAL A 670 -21.57 39.51 -20.06
C VAL A 670 -21.50 39.44 -21.59
N ASP A 671 -21.81 40.56 -22.25
CA ASP A 671 -21.53 40.70 -23.68
C ASP A 671 -20.04 40.99 -23.87
N LEU A 672 -19.34 40.10 -24.56
CA LEU A 672 -17.93 40.24 -24.88
C LEU A 672 -17.65 41.23 -26.01
N GLY A 673 -18.65 41.58 -26.81
CA GLY A 673 -18.52 42.41 -28.00
C GLY A 673 -17.70 41.76 -29.14
N PHE A 674 -17.37 40.48 -29.03
CA PHE A 674 -16.67 39.67 -30.05
C PHE A 674 -16.94 38.17 -29.87
N THR A 675 -16.85 37.41 -30.97
CA THR A 675 -17.00 35.96 -30.96
C THR A 675 -15.64 35.27 -30.82
N ILE A 676 -15.62 34.05 -30.24
CA ILE A 676 -14.42 33.22 -30.16
C ILE A 676 -14.77 31.82 -30.64
N GLU A 677 -14.02 31.38 -31.64
CA GLU A 677 -14.06 30.01 -32.14
C GLU A 677 -12.77 29.29 -31.77
N TYR A 678 -12.81 27.99 -31.64
CA TYR A 678 -11.65 27.18 -31.24
C TYR A 678 -11.45 26.03 -32.23
N THR A 679 -10.21 25.80 -32.64
CA THR A 679 -9.92 24.57 -33.39
C THR A 679 -9.97 23.35 -32.45
N PRO A 680 -10.23 22.13 -32.98
CA PRO A 680 -10.22 20.90 -32.17
C PRO A 680 -8.89 20.70 -31.42
N GLU A 681 -7.77 21.04 -32.06
CA GLU A 681 -6.43 20.96 -31.46
C GLU A 681 -6.25 21.95 -30.30
N ALA A 682 -6.84 23.16 -30.42
CA ALA A 682 -6.82 24.15 -29.31
C ALA A 682 -7.61 23.62 -28.11
N ILE A 683 -8.79 23.06 -28.33
CA ILE A 683 -9.62 22.48 -27.25
C ILE A 683 -8.85 21.34 -26.54
N ALA A 684 -8.30 20.41 -27.31
CA ALA A 684 -7.54 19.28 -26.75
C ALA A 684 -6.31 19.75 -25.94
N MET A 685 -5.57 20.76 -26.44
CA MET A 685 -4.43 21.33 -25.74
C MET A 685 -4.85 22.08 -24.48
N MET A 686 -5.95 22.81 -24.52
CA MET A 686 -6.48 23.53 -23.36
C MET A 686 -6.89 22.55 -22.25
N ASP A 687 -7.59 21.46 -22.58
CA ASP A 687 -7.99 20.43 -21.62
C ASP A 687 -6.75 19.73 -21.01
N ASP A 688 -5.76 19.38 -21.84
CA ASP A 688 -4.49 18.78 -21.37
C ASP A 688 -3.72 19.69 -20.43
N ARG A 689 -3.66 20.99 -20.71
CA ARG A 689 -2.92 21.99 -19.92
C ARG A 689 -3.76 22.66 -18.85
N MET A 690 -5.02 22.28 -18.65
CA MET A 690 -5.97 22.86 -17.70
C MET A 690 -6.15 24.37 -17.92
N ILE A 691 -6.28 24.81 -19.19
CA ILE A 691 -6.55 26.20 -19.57
C ILE A 691 -8.04 26.33 -19.86
N LEU A 692 -8.68 27.30 -19.24
CA LEU A 692 -10.11 27.52 -19.39
C LEU A 692 -10.42 28.46 -20.57
N LYS A 693 -11.59 28.33 -21.18
CA LYS A 693 -12.09 29.29 -22.17
C LYS A 693 -12.16 30.71 -21.57
N THR A 694 -12.49 30.82 -20.28
CA THR A 694 -12.48 32.11 -19.55
C THR A 694 -11.07 32.74 -19.44
N ASP A 695 -10.01 31.93 -19.35
CA ASP A 695 -8.65 32.45 -19.35
C ASP A 695 -8.30 33.01 -20.73
N VAL A 696 -8.67 32.29 -21.81
CA VAL A 696 -8.52 32.75 -23.19
C VAL A 696 -9.30 34.03 -23.43
N ILE A 697 -10.55 34.12 -22.98
CA ILE A 697 -11.39 35.32 -23.07
C ILE A 697 -10.66 36.52 -22.43
N ARG A 698 -10.13 36.37 -21.22
CA ARG A 698 -9.40 37.44 -20.53
C ARG A 698 -8.14 37.88 -21.27
N VAL A 699 -7.44 36.93 -21.90
CA VAL A 699 -6.25 37.26 -22.73
C VAL A 699 -6.67 38.06 -23.98
N LEU A 700 -7.77 37.69 -24.63
CA LEU A 700 -8.28 38.40 -25.81
C LEU A 700 -8.91 39.75 -25.46
N GLN A 701 -9.53 39.90 -24.29
CA GLN A 701 -9.98 41.20 -23.75
C GLN A 701 -8.78 42.13 -23.53
N ASN A 702 -7.71 41.63 -22.88
CA ASN A 702 -6.46 42.38 -22.72
C ASN A 702 -5.86 42.80 -24.07
N LEU A 703 -5.93 41.96 -25.10
CA LEU A 703 -5.51 42.33 -26.45
C LEU A 703 -6.34 43.50 -26.99
N LYS A 704 -7.67 43.46 -26.82
CA LYS A 704 -8.54 44.57 -27.28
C LYS A 704 -8.25 45.89 -26.55
N GLU A 705 -7.85 45.81 -25.27
CA GLU A 705 -7.50 46.99 -24.49
C GLU A 705 -6.11 47.56 -24.81
N THR A 706 -5.11 46.70 -25.02
CA THR A 706 -3.72 47.08 -25.14
C THR A 706 -3.23 47.15 -26.60
N GLY A 707 -3.81 46.39 -27.48
CA GLY A 707 -3.36 46.19 -28.86
C GLY A 707 -2.06 45.38 -28.97
N GLU A 708 -1.58 44.74 -27.87
CA GLU A 708 -0.31 44.03 -27.85
C GLU A 708 -0.44 42.63 -28.48
N ALA A 709 0.09 42.49 -29.70
CA ALA A 709 0.20 41.19 -30.38
C ALA A 709 1.57 41.10 -31.07
N ILE A 710 2.03 39.87 -31.26
CA ILE A 710 3.22 39.54 -31.99
C ILE A 710 2.78 38.66 -33.18
N PHE A 711 3.21 38.98 -34.38
CA PHE A 711 3.00 38.11 -35.55
C PHE A 711 4.11 37.07 -35.65
N ASP A 712 3.71 35.80 -35.62
CA ASP A 712 4.62 34.68 -35.78
C ASP A 712 4.70 34.30 -37.30
N GLY A 713 5.76 34.73 -37.94
CA GLY A 713 5.96 34.54 -39.38
C GLY A 713 6.07 33.06 -39.81
N ASP A 714 6.51 32.18 -38.92
CA ASP A 714 6.64 30.74 -39.21
C ASP A 714 5.29 30.04 -39.24
N SER A 715 4.37 30.39 -38.37
CA SER A 715 3.02 29.81 -38.30
C SER A 715 1.96 30.63 -39.01
N GLY A 716 2.23 31.89 -39.37
CA GLY A 716 1.23 32.80 -39.92
C GLY A 716 0.14 33.23 -38.93
N LEU A 717 0.36 33.04 -37.62
CA LEU A 717 -0.60 33.31 -36.56
C LEU A 717 -0.20 34.53 -35.76
N CYS A 718 -1.19 35.26 -35.24
CA CYS A 718 -0.96 36.26 -34.20
C CYS A 718 -0.85 35.61 -32.80
N VAL A 719 -0.02 36.17 -31.98
CA VAL A 719 0.24 35.69 -30.58
C VAL A 719 0.03 36.85 -29.61
N THR A 720 -0.80 36.66 -28.63
CA THR A 720 -1.00 37.62 -27.54
C THR A 720 -0.90 36.94 -26.19
N ARG A 721 -0.71 37.72 -25.13
CA ARG A 721 -0.56 37.22 -23.76
C ARG A 721 -1.23 38.14 -22.74
N ALA A 722 -1.62 37.54 -21.62
CA ALA A 722 -1.95 38.26 -20.42
C ALA A 722 -1.48 37.50 -19.19
N ARG A 723 -1.10 38.24 -18.13
CA ARG A 723 -0.77 37.68 -16.83
C ARG A 723 -2.01 37.68 -15.95
N LEU A 724 -2.52 36.52 -15.64
CA LEU A 724 -3.68 36.31 -14.77
C LEU A 724 -3.19 35.69 -13.45
N GLY A 725 -3.08 36.50 -12.41
CA GLY A 725 -2.49 36.07 -11.14
C GLY A 725 -1.01 35.69 -11.26
N ASN A 726 -0.69 34.43 -10.91
CA ASN A 726 0.69 33.92 -10.95
C ASN A 726 1.07 33.25 -12.28
N VAL A 727 0.14 33.21 -13.24
CA VAL A 727 0.30 32.48 -14.52
C VAL A 727 0.20 33.44 -15.68
N THR A 728 1.11 33.34 -16.64
CA THR A 728 1.03 34.04 -17.92
C THR A 728 0.44 33.08 -18.95
N PHE A 729 -0.69 33.48 -19.53
CA PHE A 729 -1.37 32.73 -20.58
C PHE A 729 -1.04 33.34 -21.93
N TRP A 730 -0.84 32.50 -22.92
CA TRP A 730 -0.54 32.85 -24.29
C TRP A 730 -1.58 32.24 -25.20
N VAL A 731 -2.06 33.02 -26.19
CA VAL A 731 -3.06 32.59 -27.17
C VAL A 731 -2.52 32.84 -28.57
N LYS A 732 -2.49 31.82 -29.41
CA LYS A 732 -2.24 31.92 -30.85
C LYS A 732 -3.59 31.92 -31.57
N TYR A 733 -3.82 32.93 -32.40
CA TYR A 733 -5.13 33.19 -32.99
C TYR A 733 -4.99 33.76 -34.43
N THR A 734 -6.11 33.73 -35.14
CA THR A 734 -6.36 34.54 -36.34
C THR A 734 -7.62 35.38 -36.09
N GLU A 735 -7.67 36.56 -36.70
CA GLU A 735 -8.87 37.40 -36.66
C GLU A 735 -9.93 36.83 -37.63
N THR A 736 -11.20 36.96 -37.25
CA THR A 736 -12.40 36.64 -38.03
C THR A 736 -13.22 37.92 -38.19
N GLU A 737 -14.26 37.91 -39.06
CA GLU A 737 -15.10 39.08 -39.27
C GLU A 737 -15.77 39.60 -37.96
N THR A 738 -16.06 38.72 -37.01
CA THR A 738 -16.75 39.05 -35.76
C THR A 738 -15.93 38.84 -34.49
N GLY A 739 -14.71 38.34 -34.61
CA GLY A 739 -13.88 38.05 -33.43
C GLY A 739 -12.58 37.31 -33.71
N PHE A 740 -12.40 36.13 -33.09
CA PHE A 740 -11.14 35.40 -33.12
C PHE A 740 -11.34 33.88 -33.31
N MET A 741 -10.45 33.27 -34.10
CA MET A 741 -10.27 31.82 -34.15
C MET A 741 -9.01 31.46 -33.36
N VAL A 742 -9.15 30.71 -32.29
CA VAL A 742 -8.04 30.27 -31.43
C VAL A 742 -7.48 28.94 -31.94
N HIS A 743 -6.20 28.91 -32.24
CA HIS A 743 -5.48 27.74 -32.75
C HIS A 743 -4.69 27.04 -31.66
N ARG A 744 -4.12 27.78 -30.69
CA ARG A 744 -3.36 27.22 -29.55
C ARG A 744 -3.46 28.12 -28.34
N ALA A 745 -3.46 27.50 -27.13
CA ALA A 745 -3.31 28.20 -25.88
C ALA A 745 -2.30 27.45 -25.00
N TYR A 746 -1.42 28.18 -24.33
CA TYR A 746 -0.45 27.62 -23.38
C TYR A 746 -0.18 28.60 -22.26
N SER A 747 0.40 28.11 -21.16
CA SER A 747 0.66 28.92 -19.99
C SER A 747 1.99 28.58 -19.34
N HIS A 748 2.57 29.55 -18.60
CA HIS A 748 3.75 29.33 -17.77
C HIS A 748 3.74 30.25 -16.55
N ARG A 749 4.55 29.92 -15.56
CA ARG A 749 4.70 30.68 -14.31
C ARG A 749 5.94 31.58 -14.27
N MET A 750 6.78 31.53 -15.31
CA MET A 750 7.99 32.36 -15.39
C MET A 750 7.64 33.85 -15.51
N ASN A 751 8.34 34.67 -14.77
CA ASN A 751 8.36 36.12 -15.02
C ASN A 751 9.29 36.37 -16.20
N VAL A 752 8.74 36.72 -17.36
CA VAL A 752 9.55 37.24 -18.47
C VAL A 752 9.80 38.74 -18.17
N GLN A 753 11.00 39.07 -17.69
CA GLN A 753 11.44 40.45 -17.65
C GLN A 753 11.89 40.85 -19.06
N THR A 754 11.14 41.72 -19.71
CA THR A 754 11.65 42.43 -20.88
C THR A 754 12.73 43.40 -20.39
N ARG A 755 13.96 43.25 -20.86
CA ARG A 755 15.03 44.25 -20.67
C ARG A 755 14.80 45.48 -21.50
#